data_3d3313e1b1f7307344318311484f7b77
#
_entry.id   3d3313e1b1f7307344318311484f7b77
#
_cell.length_a   1.000
_cell.length_b   1.000
_cell.length_c   1.000
_cell.angle_alpha   90.00
_cell.angle_beta   90.00
_cell.angle_gamma   90.00
#
_symmetry.space_group_name_H-M   'P 1'
#
loop_
_entity.id
_entity.type
_entity.pdbx_description
1 polymer ?
#
loop_
_entity_poly.entity_id
_entity_poly.type
_entity_poly.pdbx_seq_one_letter_code
_entity_poly.pdbx_strand_id
1 'polypeptide(L)'
;PSSLAIFGVRGANGVIIITTKKAKEGQTLVNINTSFGFKKVVDKVKLVNGSQFKELYNEQLANQKDDPFDYTGWDANTDWQDEIFQTAFITNNNISITGASPKHSFYLGVGYSYEQGNIEHEKFSKVTINASNDYKITDFLKVGFQFNGARMLPADSKQVLNALRATPIAPVYNNEYGLYTALPEFQKAQINNPMVDVELKANTTKAENYRASGNIYGEVDFLKHFTFKAMFSMDYASNNGRTYTPIVKVYDAAVNGGISTLGTGKTEVSQFKENETKVQSDYLLTYTNSFDNGNHNLTATAGFTTYYNSLSRLDGARKQGVGLVIPDDPDKWFVSIGDAATATNGSTQWERSTLSVLARVIYNYKGKYLFNGSFRRDGSSAFSYTGNEWQNFFSLGGGWLMSEEEFMKDIKWLDMLKIKASYGTLGNQNLDKAYPAEPLLTNAYSAVFGKPSIIYPGYQLAYLPNPNLRWEKVEAWEAGFETNLLRNRLHFEGVYYKKNTKDLLAEVPGISGTIPGIGNLGEIQNKGVEMAVTWRDQIGDWGYSVSANLTTIKNEVKSLVQEGYSIIAGDKQQSYTMAGYPIGYFYGYKVAGVYQSQADIDASPKNTLATVTPGDLKFADVNGDGEITPEDRTMIGNPTPKVTYGFSLGVDYKNWSLGIDMMGQGGNKIFRTWDNYNFAQFNYLEQRLDRWHGEGTSNTQPLLNTKHSINNLNSDYYIENGKFFRIRNVQLAYTFDKSLISKIRLQALKVYVNIQNLKTWKHNTGYTPELGGTATAFGVDNGSYPVPAVYTFGINLTF
;
A
#
# COMPACT_ATOMS: atom_id res chain seq x y z
N PRO A 1 3.72 -22.60 5.47
CA PRO A 1 3.16 -23.12 4.20
C PRO A 1 2.04 -24.14 4.44
N SER A 2 2.22 -25.10 5.38
CA SER A 2 1.24 -26.17 5.58
C SER A 2 -0.14 -25.71 6.03
N SER A 3 -0.25 -24.59 6.72
CA SER A 3 -1.53 -24.01 7.13
C SER A 3 -2.19 -23.16 6.05
N LEU A 4 -1.43 -22.67 5.07
CA LEU A 4 -1.92 -21.74 4.04
C LEU A 4 -2.64 -22.45 2.90
N ALA A 5 -2.26 -23.70 2.57
CA ALA A 5 -2.81 -24.41 1.42
C ALA A 5 -4.34 -24.61 1.48
N ILE A 6 -4.95 -24.68 2.67
CA ILE A 6 -6.41 -24.75 2.81
C ILE A 6 -7.12 -23.48 2.30
N PHE A 7 -6.45 -22.32 2.32
CA PHE A 7 -7.01 -21.05 1.82
C PHE A 7 -6.84 -20.90 0.31
N GLY A 8 -6.17 -21.85 -0.35
CA GLY A 8 -6.00 -21.93 -1.80
C GLY A 8 -5.29 -20.73 -2.38
N VAL A 9 -5.68 -20.38 -3.58
CA VAL A 9 -5.08 -19.31 -4.40
C VAL A 9 -5.01 -17.93 -3.73
N ARG A 10 -5.84 -17.67 -2.73
CA ARG A 10 -5.81 -16.43 -1.96
C ARG A 10 -4.77 -16.42 -0.84
N GLY A 11 -4.25 -17.60 -0.47
CA GLY A 11 -3.22 -17.75 0.56
C GLY A 11 -1.79 -17.53 0.10
N ALA A 12 -1.53 -17.36 -1.20
CA ALA A 12 -0.18 -17.28 -1.78
C ALA A 12 0.68 -16.12 -1.21
N ASN A 13 0.04 -15.01 -0.84
CA ASN A 13 0.69 -13.84 -0.26
C ASN A 13 0.57 -13.76 1.28
N GLY A 14 0.10 -14.85 1.92
CA GLY A 14 -0.15 -14.92 3.36
C GLY A 14 -1.63 -14.78 3.72
N VAL A 15 -1.97 -15.19 4.94
CA VAL A 15 -3.34 -15.13 5.48
C VAL A 15 -3.29 -14.51 6.87
N ILE A 16 -4.11 -13.49 7.10
CA ILE A 16 -4.33 -12.90 8.42
C ILE A 16 -5.67 -13.41 8.94
N ILE A 17 -5.64 -14.19 10.03
CA ILE A 17 -6.84 -14.72 10.67
C ILE A 17 -7.17 -13.85 11.89
N ILE A 18 -8.36 -13.24 11.86
CA ILE A 18 -8.86 -12.42 12.97
C ILE A 18 -9.97 -13.21 13.68
N THR A 19 -9.73 -13.54 14.94
CA THR A 19 -10.72 -14.17 15.81
C THR A 19 -11.25 -13.14 16.81
N THR A 20 -12.55 -12.85 16.74
CA THR A 20 -13.18 -11.92 17.67
C THR A 20 -13.46 -12.58 19.02
N LYS A 21 -13.47 -11.77 20.07
CA LYS A 21 -13.89 -12.24 21.40
C LYS A 21 -15.37 -12.62 21.34
N LYS A 22 -15.73 -13.76 21.97
CA LYS A 22 -17.12 -14.16 22.17
C LYS A 22 -17.62 -13.64 23.52
N ALA A 23 -18.92 -13.39 23.60
CA ALA A 23 -19.59 -13.05 24.87
C ALA A 23 -19.47 -14.23 25.85
N LYS A 24 -19.32 -13.93 27.14
CA LYS A 24 -19.38 -14.94 28.20
C LYS A 24 -20.83 -15.24 28.56
N GLU A 25 -21.09 -16.51 28.85
CA GLU A 25 -22.45 -16.94 29.28
C GLU A 25 -22.92 -16.20 30.53
N GLY A 26 -24.21 -15.92 30.58
CA GLY A 26 -24.88 -15.28 31.72
C GLY A 26 -24.70 -13.77 31.83
N GLN A 27 -24.03 -13.13 30.85
CA GLN A 27 -23.82 -11.68 30.87
C GLN A 27 -24.27 -11.03 29.57
N THR A 28 -24.99 -9.94 29.69
CA THR A 28 -25.21 -8.99 28.58
C THR A 28 -24.43 -7.73 28.91
N LEU A 29 -23.55 -7.32 28.03
CA LEU A 29 -22.65 -6.17 28.21
C LEU A 29 -22.93 -5.14 27.12
N VAL A 30 -23.01 -3.90 27.54
CA VAL A 30 -22.98 -2.73 26.63
C VAL A 30 -21.61 -2.10 26.73
N ASN A 31 -20.93 -2.02 25.59
CA ASN A 31 -19.61 -1.40 25.50
C ASN A 31 -19.70 -0.11 24.69
N ILE A 32 -19.15 0.95 25.23
CA ILE A 32 -18.99 2.24 24.56
C ILE A 32 -17.49 2.55 24.50
N ASN A 33 -16.97 2.67 23.29
CA ASN A 33 -15.60 3.07 23.04
C ASN A 33 -15.62 4.36 22.24
N THR A 34 -15.12 5.44 22.81
CA THR A 34 -15.04 6.74 22.16
C THR A 34 -13.63 7.27 22.25
N SER A 35 -13.17 7.85 21.16
CA SER A 35 -11.89 8.55 21.11
C SER A 35 -11.98 9.76 20.20
N PHE A 36 -11.20 10.79 20.53
CA PHE A 36 -11.01 11.97 19.70
C PHE A 36 -9.56 12.41 19.78
N GLY A 37 -9.11 13.12 18.78
CA GLY A 37 -7.72 13.51 18.72
C GLY A 37 -7.40 14.38 17.53
N PHE A 38 -6.10 14.60 17.36
CA PHE A 38 -5.56 15.44 16.30
C PHE A 38 -4.41 14.73 15.62
N LYS A 39 -4.24 14.97 14.34
CA LYS A 39 -3.08 14.55 13.57
C LYS A 39 -2.40 15.77 12.94
N LYS A 40 -1.06 15.71 12.90
CA LYS A 40 -0.23 16.80 12.41
C LYS A 40 0.96 16.24 11.62
N VAL A 41 1.28 16.85 10.49
CA VAL A 41 2.53 16.58 9.77
C VAL A 41 3.69 17.18 10.60
N VAL A 42 4.62 16.33 11.02
CA VAL A 42 5.74 16.73 11.90
C VAL A 42 7.07 16.82 11.15
N ASP A 43 7.23 16.06 10.07
CA ASP A 43 8.43 16.03 9.24
C ASP A 43 8.12 16.60 7.86
N LYS A 44 8.58 17.85 7.61
CA LYS A 44 8.50 18.51 6.29
C LYS A 44 9.75 18.26 5.48
N VAL A 45 9.63 18.39 4.17
CA VAL A 45 10.78 18.39 3.25
C VAL A 45 11.50 19.73 3.39
N LYS A 46 12.82 19.70 3.48
CA LYS A 46 13.64 20.92 3.57
C LYS A 46 13.88 21.50 2.19
N LEU A 47 13.23 22.62 1.93
CA LEU A 47 13.33 23.40 0.70
C LEU A 47 13.99 24.77 0.97
N VAL A 48 14.49 25.40 -0.07
CA VAL A 48 15.04 26.74 0.04
C VAL A 48 13.94 27.80 0.18
N ASN A 49 14.28 28.91 0.85
CA ASN A 49 13.40 30.05 0.99
C ASN A 49 13.49 31.02 -0.21
N GLY A 50 12.69 32.10 -0.22
CA GLY A 50 12.61 33.03 -1.33
C GLY A 50 13.95 33.71 -1.71
N SER A 51 14.77 34.13 -0.74
CA SER A 51 16.07 34.74 -1.00
C SER A 51 17.08 33.74 -1.55
N GLN A 52 17.14 32.53 -0.97
CA GLN A 52 17.97 31.45 -1.43
C GLN A 52 17.56 30.96 -2.84
N PHE A 53 16.25 30.93 -3.12
CA PHE A 53 15.76 30.60 -4.45
C PHE A 53 16.26 31.58 -5.50
N LYS A 54 16.16 32.90 -5.22
CA LYS A 54 16.63 33.97 -6.12
C LYS A 54 18.14 33.84 -6.38
N GLU A 55 18.94 33.58 -5.36
CA GLU A 55 20.39 33.32 -5.50
C GLU A 55 20.66 32.17 -6.44
N LEU A 56 20.08 30.97 -6.14
CA LEU A 56 20.30 29.76 -6.94
C LEU A 56 19.79 29.91 -8.37
N TYR A 57 18.63 30.54 -8.56
CA TYR A 57 18.03 30.68 -9.88
C TYR A 57 18.79 31.67 -10.76
N ASN A 58 19.29 32.79 -10.19
CA ASN A 58 20.16 33.72 -10.91
C ASN A 58 21.46 33.05 -11.37
N GLU A 59 22.08 32.27 -10.51
CA GLU A 59 23.25 31.46 -10.87
C GLU A 59 22.94 30.46 -11.97
N GLN A 60 21.80 29.76 -11.87
CA GLN A 60 21.37 28.84 -12.90
C GLN A 60 21.20 29.54 -14.26
N LEU A 61 20.52 30.67 -14.31
CA LEU A 61 20.35 31.44 -15.55
C LEU A 61 21.69 31.89 -16.13
N ALA A 62 22.62 32.33 -15.28
CA ALA A 62 23.96 32.69 -15.71
C ALA A 62 24.73 31.50 -16.29
N ASN A 63 24.67 30.32 -15.65
CA ASN A 63 25.27 29.07 -16.15
C ASN A 63 24.65 28.63 -17.48
N GLN A 64 23.37 28.90 -17.69
CA GLN A 64 22.65 28.57 -18.93
C GLN A 64 22.79 29.61 -20.03
N LYS A 65 23.42 30.76 -19.72
CA LYS A 65 23.51 31.96 -20.58
C LYS A 65 22.13 32.48 -21.00
N ASP A 66 21.19 32.39 -20.07
CA ASP A 66 19.83 32.93 -20.23
C ASP A 66 19.75 34.35 -19.62
N ASP A 67 18.78 35.12 -20.09
CA ASP A 67 18.53 36.46 -19.55
C ASP A 67 18.14 36.39 -18.06
N PRO A 68 18.55 37.36 -17.24
CA PRO A 68 18.13 37.49 -15.87
C PRO A 68 16.61 37.53 -15.75
N PHE A 69 16.06 36.85 -14.73
CA PHE A 69 14.61 36.90 -14.44
C PHE A 69 14.24 38.26 -13.77
N ASP A 70 13.16 38.88 -14.23
CA ASP A 70 12.60 40.04 -13.59
C ASP A 70 11.75 39.62 -12.38
N TYR A 71 12.24 39.94 -11.19
CA TYR A 71 11.56 39.63 -9.91
C TYR A 71 10.50 40.65 -9.49
N THR A 72 10.15 41.65 -10.36
CA THR A 72 9.09 42.61 -10.04
C THR A 72 7.77 41.90 -9.77
N GLY A 73 7.23 42.06 -8.54
CA GLY A 73 6.03 41.33 -8.09
C GLY A 73 6.27 39.87 -7.61
N TRP A 74 7.53 39.40 -7.62
CA TRP A 74 7.93 38.08 -7.16
C TRP A 74 8.88 38.19 -5.96
N ASP A 75 8.42 38.77 -4.87
CA ASP A 75 9.18 39.07 -3.65
C ASP A 75 8.65 38.34 -2.40
N ALA A 76 7.72 37.41 -2.58
CA ALA A 76 7.19 36.62 -1.50
C ALA A 76 8.26 35.65 -0.92
N ASN A 77 7.95 35.09 0.23
CA ASN A 77 8.70 33.99 0.86
C ASN A 77 7.72 32.93 1.38
N THR A 78 7.05 32.27 0.44
CA THR A 78 5.96 31.34 0.73
C THR A 78 6.50 29.95 1.04
N ASP A 79 6.21 29.42 2.24
CA ASP A 79 6.33 27.99 2.54
C ASP A 79 5.04 27.28 2.14
N TRP A 80 5.01 26.75 0.92
CA TRP A 80 3.84 26.07 0.38
C TRP A 80 3.38 24.87 1.20
N GLN A 81 4.28 24.25 1.96
CA GLN A 81 3.93 23.14 2.84
C GLN A 81 3.14 23.66 4.06
N ASP A 82 3.48 24.85 4.57
CA ASP A 82 2.71 25.48 5.65
C ASP A 82 1.32 25.94 5.17
N GLU A 83 1.22 26.42 3.92
CA GLU A 83 -0.05 26.86 3.35
C GLU A 83 -1.05 25.72 3.16
N ILE A 84 -0.59 24.50 2.73
CA ILE A 84 -1.51 23.41 2.46
C ILE A 84 -1.81 22.53 3.66
N PHE A 85 -0.92 22.48 4.69
CA PHE A 85 -1.07 21.55 5.81
C PHE A 85 -1.82 22.17 6.99
N GLN A 86 -2.75 21.39 7.52
CA GLN A 86 -3.50 21.72 8.73
C GLN A 86 -3.28 20.69 9.85
N THR A 87 -3.64 21.11 11.10
CA THR A 87 -3.85 20.17 12.20
C THR A 87 -5.27 19.60 12.07
N ALA A 88 -5.36 18.32 11.77
CA ALA A 88 -6.59 17.65 11.40
C ALA A 88 -7.24 16.95 12.59
N PHE A 89 -8.56 17.07 12.73
CA PHE A 89 -9.34 16.42 13.77
C PHE A 89 -9.71 14.99 13.39
N ILE A 90 -9.71 14.08 14.38
CA ILE A 90 -10.18 12.70 14.22
C ILE A 90 -11.05 12.29 15.38
N THR A 91 -12.07 11.45 15.13
CA THR A 91 -12.86 10.79 16.16
C THR A 91 -13.31 9.41 15.73
N ASN A 92 -13.33 8.47 16.69
CA ASN A 92 -13.87 7.13 16.50
C ASN A 92 -14.79 6.80 17.67
N ASN A 93 -16.02 6.41 17.36
CA ASN A 93 -17.07 6.12 18.34
C ASN A 93 -17.73 4.79 18.00
N ASN A 94 -17.75 3.87 18.95
CA ASN A 94 -18.35 2.56 18.80
C ASN A 94 -19.19 2.22 20.00
N ILE A 95 -20.42 1.78 19.75
CA ILE A 95 -21.34 1.24 20.76
C ILE A 95 -21.63 -0.20 20.35
N SER A 96 -21.53 -1.12 21.29
CA SER A 96 -21.87 -2.52 21.02
C SER A 96 -22.58 -3.18 22.21
N ILE A 97 -23.44 -4.11 21.88
CA ILE A 97 -24.13 -4.98 22.84
C ILE A 97 -23.73 -6.41 22.54
N THR A 98 -23.27 -7.12 23.55
CA THR A 98 -22.91 -8.54 23.46
C THR A 98 -23.62 -9.32 24.54
N GLY A 99 -24.07 -10.53 24.22
CA GLY A 99 -24.65 -11.44 25.21
C GLY A 99 -24.53 -12.89 24.81
N ALA A 100 -24.49 -13.78 25.78
CA ALA A 100 -24.47 -15.21 25.56
C ALA A 100 -25.28 -15.98 26.63
N SER A 101 -25.90 -17.06 26.16
CA SER A 101 -26.51 -18.12 26.96
C SER A 101 -25.97 -19.47 26.44
N PRO A 102 -26.30 -20.63 27.10
CA PRO A 102 -25.85 -21.94 26.60
C PRO A 102 -26.29 -22.26 25.16
N LYS A 103 -27.40 -21.66 24.69
CA LYS A 103 -27.93 -21.90 23.34
C LYS A 103 -27.77 -20.76 22.35
N HIS A 104 -27.40 -19.58 22.78
CA HIS A 104 -27.45 -18.38 21.98
C HIS A 104 -26.32 -17.41 22.32
N SER A 105 -25.61 -16.93 21.36
CA SER A 105 -24.67 -15.82 21.50
C SER A 105 -24.87 -14.79 20.41
N PHE A 106 -24.85 -13.51 20.80
CA PHE A 106 -25.07 -12.42 19.88
C PHE A 106 -24.12 -11.26 20.13
N TYR A 107 -23.89 -10.52 19.06
CA TYR A 107 -23.18 -9.24 19.03
C TYR A 107 -23.93 -8.30 18.09
N LEU A 108 -24.13 -7.06 18.52
CA LEU A 108 -24.58 -5.95 17.68
C LEU A 108 -23.69 -4.74 17.99
N GLY A 109 -23.09 -4.15 16.97
CA GLY A 109 -22.24 -2.96 17.10
C GLY A 109 -22.57 -1.93 16.05
N VAL A 110 -22.52 -0.65 16.44
CA VAL A 110 -22.61 0.50 15.55
C VAL A 110 -21.37 1.37 15.77
N GLY A 111 -20.74 1.77 14.69
CA GLY A 111 -19.54 2.62 14.74
C GLY A 111 -19.68 3.84 13.86
N TYR A 112 -19.09 4.94 14.32
CA TYR A 112 -18.91 6.17 13.55
C TYR A 112 -17.47 6.63 13.63
N SER A 113 -16.85 6.84 12.48
CA SER A 113 -15.51 7.42 12.35
C SER A 113 -15.57 8.66 11.50
N TYR A 114 -14.88 9.71 11.94
CA TYR A 114 -14.66 10.92 11.16
C TYR A 114 -13.18 11.31 11.22
N GLU A 115 -12.63 11.70 10.09
CA GLU A 115 -11.23 12.06 9.95
C GLU A 115 -11.08 13.20 8.95
N GLN A 116 -10.47 14.30 9.39
CA GLN A 116 -9.98 15.34 8.49
C GLN A 116 -8.62 14.93 7.92
N GLY A 117 -8.32 15.30 6.68
CA GLY A 117 -7.00 15.19 6.07
C GLY A 117 -6.02 16.20 6.65
N ASN A 118 -4.72 15.94 6.48
CA ASN A 118 -3.70 16.94 6.82
C ASN A 118 -3.59 18.07 5.78
N ILE A 119 -4.22 17.92 4.62
CA ILE A 119 -4.47 19.00 3.66
C ILE A 119 -5.88 19.51 3.91
N GLU A 120 -6.07 20.81 3.78
CA GLU A 120 -7.36 21.43 3.99
C GLU A 120 -8.43 20.86 3.06
N HIS A 121 -9.70 20.86 3.54
CA HIS A 121 -10.89 20.32 2.87
C HIS A 121 -10.93 18.78 2.69
N GLU A 122 -9.87 18.05 2.91
CA GLU A 122 -9.93 16.58 2.94
C GLU A 122 -10.71 16.10 4.16
N LYS A 123 -11.73 15.32 3.94
CA LYS A 123 -12.54 14.72 5.03
C LYS A 123 -13.04 13.34 4.64
N PHE A 124 -13.00 12.45 5.59
CA PHE A 124 -13.50 11.08 5.48
C PHE A 124 -14.51 10.84 6.60
N SER A 125 -15.62 10.18 6.30
CA SER A 125 -16.51 9.68 7.34
C SER A 125 -17.00 8.28 7.02
N LYS A 126 -17.25 7.50 8.07
CA LYS A 126 -17.70 6.11 7.94
C LYS A 126 -18.67 5.78 9.06
N VAL A 127 -19.82 5.25 8.69
CA VAL A 127 -20.76 4.59 9.60
C VAL A 127 -20.69 3.09 9.36
N THR A 128 -20.64 2.30 10.42
CA THR A 128 -20.64 0.83 10.34
C THR A 128 -21.72 0.24 11.22
N ILE A 129 -22.30 -0.87 10.78
CA ILE A 129 -23.14 -1.74 11.57
C ILE A 129 -22.61 -3.17 11.45
N ASN A 130 -22.41 -3.83 12.59
CA ASN A 130 -21.91 -5.20 12.64
C ASN A 130 -22.85 -6.02 13.51
N ALA A 131 -23.27 -7.17 13.01
CA ALA A 131 -24.13 -8.08 13.76
C ALA A 131 -23.61 -9.51 13.58
N SER A 132 -23.61 -10.27 14.65
CA SER A 132 -23.41 -11.72 14.58
C SER A 132 -24.31 -12.45 15.56
N ASN A 133 -24.71 -13.63 15.18
CA ASN A 133 -25.58 -14.45 15.97
C ASN A 133 -25.26 -15.92 15.72
N ASP A 134 -25.02 -16.66 16.80
CA ASP A 134 -24.87 -18.11 16.82
C ASP A 134 -26.01 -18.70 17.66
N TYR A 135 -26.74 -19.63 17.12
CA TYR A 135 -27.84 -20.29 17.78
C TYR A 135 -27.74 -21.81 17.72
N LYS A 136 -27.69 -22.47 18.87
CA LYS A 136 -27.73 -23.92 19.03
C LYS A 136 -29.19 -24.38 19.08
N ILE A 137 -29.75 -24.78 17.93
CA ILE A 137 -31.15 -25.18 17.81
C ILE A 137 -31.40 -26.47 18.56
N THR A 138 -30.53 -27.45 18.37
CA THR A 138 -30.47 -28.73 19.08
C THR A 138 -29.01 -29.01 19.48
N ASP A 139 -28.77 -30.13 20.17
CA ASP A 139 -27.40 -30.53 20.50
C ASP A 139 -26.56 -30.90 19.30
N PHE A 140 -27.16 -31.21 18.16
CA PHE A 140 -26.51 -31.61 16.92
C PHE A 140 -26.65 -30.58 15.81
N LEU A 141 -27.44 -29.49 15.96
CA LEU A 141 -27.67 -28.50 14.93
C LEU A 141 -27.39 -27.10 15.47
N LYS A 142 -26.39 -26.42 14.86
CA LYS A 142 -26.08 -25.02 15.09
C LYS A 142 -26.26 -24.25 13.80
N VAL A 143 -26.84 -23.05 13.89
CA VAL A 143 -26.94 -22.08 12.81
C VAL A 143 -26.38 -20.77 13.27
N GLY A 144 -25.86 -20.00 12.33
CA GLY A 144 -25.35 -18.66 12.66
C GLY A 144 -25.31 -17.76 11.44
N PHE A 145 -25.19 -16.47 11.72
CA PHE A 145 -24.94 -15.49 10.68
C PHE A 145 -23.99 -14.40 11.18
N GLN A 146 -23.34 -13.77 10.24
CA GLN A 146 -22.56 -12.55 10.44
C GLN A 146 -22.96 -11.55 9.36
N PHE A 147 -23.09 -10.29 9.75
CA PHE A 147 -23.39 -9.19 8.85
C PHE A 147 -22.52 -7.98 9.20
N ASN A 148 -21.93 -7.36 8.19
CA ASN A 148 -21.18 -6.11 8.30
C ASN A 148 -21.66 -5.16 7.22
N GLY A 149 -22.21 -4.03 7.63
CA GLY A 149 -22.65 -2.94 6.77
C GLY A 149 -21.75 -1.71 6.97
N ALA A 150 -21.46 -1.00 5.90
CA ALA A 150 -20.74 0.27 5.97
C ALA A 150 -21.27 1.26 4.94
N ARG A 151 -21.41 2.54 5.35
CA ARG A 151 -21.49 3.68 4.46
C ARG A 151 -20.25 4.53 4.66
N MET A 152 -19.56 4.87 3.56
CA MET A 152 -18.34 5.66 3.59
C MET A 152 -18.51 6.87 2.66
N LEU A 153 -18.10 8.03 3.13
CA LEU A 153 -17.90 9.22 2.33
C LEU A 153 -16.38 9.37 2.19
N PRO A 154 -15.79 8.98 1.04
CA PRO A 154 -14.34 9.02 0.84
C PRO A 154 -13.83 10.46 0.80
N ALA A 155 -12.58 10.65 1.19
CA ALA A 155 -11.91 11.94 1.07
C ALA A 155 -11.67 12.28 -0.42
N ASP A 156 -11.79 13.55 -0.74
CA ASP A 156 -11.30 14.11 -2.01
C ASP A 156 -9.82 14.44 -1.83
N SER A 157 -8.96 13.44 -2.09
CA SER A 157 -7.53 13.50 -1.80
C SER A 157 -6.82 14.52 -2.68
N LYS A 158 -6.02 15.40 -2.06
CA LYS A 158 -5.20 16.41 -2.73
C LYS A 158 -3.74 15.94 -2.85
N GLN A 159 -3.03 16.48 -3.82
CA GLN A 159 -1.64 16.12 -4.05
C GLN A 159 -0.70 17.10 -3.32
N VAL A 160 0.30 16.58 -2.64
CA VAL A 160 1.35 17.37 -1.98
C VAL A 160 2.47 17.79 -2.94
N LEU A 161 2.56 17.17 -4.10
CA LEU A 161 3.67 17.32 -5.03
C LEU A 161 3.86 18.76 -5.52
N ASN A 162 2.77 19.49 -5.79
CA ASN A 162 2.84 20.89 -6.23
C ASN A 162 3.43 21.79 -5.14
N ALA A 163 3.18 21.50 -3.85
CA ALA A 163 3.77 22.26 -2.74
C ALA A 163 5.28 22.03 -2.58
N LEU A 164 5.80 20.87 -3.01
CA LEU A 164 7.24 20.62 -3.05
C LEU A 164 7.93 21.33 -4.22
N ARG A 165 7.19 21.58 -5.30
CA ARG A 165 7.74 22.09 -6.56
C ARG A 165 7.54 23.58 -6.76
N ALA A 166 6.49 24.18 -6.18
CA ALA A 166 6.18 25.59 -6.36
C ALA A 166 7.28 26.48 -5.80
N THR A 167 7.67 27.50 -6.58
CA THR A 167 8.69 28.47 -6.19
C THR A 167 8.24 29.29 -4.98
N PRO A 168 9.13 29.54 -3.98
CA PRO A 168 8.77 30.30 -2.80
C PRO A 168 8.62 31.79 -3.04
N ILE A 169 9.06 32.32 -4.20
CA ILE A 169 8.95 33.75 -4.52
C ILE A 169 7.55 34.19 -4.97
N ALA A 170 6.67 33.22 -5.28
CA ALA A 170 5.29 33.53 -5.69
C ALA A 170 4.40 33.79 -4.47
N PRO A 171 3.64 34.91 -4.45
CA PRO A 171 2.64 35.11 -3.42
C PRO A 171 1.47 34.14 -3.58
N VAL A 172 0.85 33.75 -2.48
CA VAL A 172 -0.31 32.86 -2.48
C VAL A 172 -1.51 33.48 -3.18
N TYR A 173 -1.77 34.76 -2.88
CA TYR A 173 -3.00 35.45 -3.24
C TYR A 173 -2.73 36.91 -3.63
N ASN A 174 -3.44 37.40 -4.62
CA ASN A 174 -3.42 38.83 -4.99
C ASN A 174 -4.67 39.51 -4.46
N ASN A 175 -4.48 40.42 -3.48
CA ASN A 175 -5.58 41.10 -2.80
C ASN A 175 -6.30 42.12 -3.70
N GLU A 176 -5.61 42.74 -4.66
CA GLU A 176 -6.18 43.73 -5.58
C GLU A 176 -7.22 43.10 -6.50
N TYR A 177 -6.90 41.90 -7.03
CA TYR A 177 -7.79 41.16 -7.93
C TYR A 177 -8.71 40.17 -7.20
N GLY A 178 -8.46 39.90 -5.92
CA GLY A 178 -9.26 38.93 -5.17
C GLY A 178 -9.08 37.48 -5.67
N LEU A 179 -7.88 37.15 -6.18
CA LEU A 179 -7.60 35.86 -6.83
C LEU A 179 -6.30 35.23 -6.33
N TYR A 180 -6.21 33.89 -6.35
CA TYR A 180 -4.94 33.20 -6.17
C TYR A 180 -3.99 33.53 -7.32
N THR A 181 -2.70 33.66 -7.00
CA THR A 181 -1.68 34.05 -7.97
C THR A 181 -1.23 32.86 -8.81
N ALA A 182 -1.16 33.00 -10.13
CA ALA A 182 -0.47 32.02 -10.99
C ALA A 182 1.02 32.00 -10.63
N LEU A 183 1.66 30.88 -10.86
CA LEU A 183 3.13 30.78 -10.71
C LEU A 183 3.84 31.51 -11.86
N PRO A 184 5.14 31.86 -11.71
CA PRO A 184 5.92 32.50 -12.78
C PRO A 184 5.95 31.68 -14.09
N GLU A 185 6.25 32.38 -15.21
CA GLU A 185 6.29 31.81 -16.56
C GLU A 185 7.14 30.54 -16.67
N PHE A 186 8.27 30.48 -15.98
CA PHE A 186 9.17 29.35 -16.02
C PHE A 186 8.56 28.08 -15.36
N GLN A 187 7.39 28.17 -14.73
CA GLN A 187 6.79 27.11 -13.92
C GLN A 187 5.30 26.86 -14.21
N LYS A 188 4.52 27.92 -14.50
CA LYS A 188 3.05 27.86 -14.58
C LYS A 188 2.50 26.90 -15.63
N ALA A 189 3.28 26.59 -16.67
CA ALA A 189 2.89 25.60 -17.69
C ALA A 189 2.88 24.14 -17.18
N GLN A 190 3.60 23.88 -16.10
CA GLN A 190 3.80 22.52 -15.56
C GLN A 190 3.03 22.28 -14.26
N ILE A 191 2.93 23.28 -13.41
CA ILE A 191 2.24 23.18 -12.12
C ILE A 191 1.46 24.47 -11.83
N ASN A 192 0.40 24.33 -11.03
CA ASN A 192 -0.39 25.46 -10.52
C ASN A 192 0.08 25.85 -9.12
N ASN A 193 -0.33 27.02 -8.68
CA ASN A 193 -0.31 27.41 -7.27
C ASN A 193 -1.01 26.32 -6.44
N PRO A 194 -0.34 25.74 -5.43
CA PRO A 194 -0.89 24.65 -4.63
C PRO A 194 -2.25 24.97 -4.01
N MET A 195 -2.48 26.20 -3.58
CA MET A 195 -3.74 26.62 -2.97
C MET A 195 -4.91 26.68 -3.96
N VAL A 196 -4.64 26.79 -5.26
CA VAL A 196 -5.69 26.65 -6.29
C VAL A 196 -6.29 25.25 -6.28
N ASP A 197 -5.46 24.22 -6.13
CA ASP A 197 -5.94 22.84 -6.08
C ASP A 197 -6.63 22.54 -4.73
N VAL A 198 -6.17 23.15 -3.64
CA VAL A 198 -6.73 22.96 -2.30
C VAL A 198 -8.06 23.70 -2.15
N GLU A 199 -8.13 24.97 -2.55
CA GLU A 199 -9.29 25.85 -2.28
C GLU A 199 -10.30 25.89 -3.44
N LEU A 200 -9.86 26.17 -4.67
CA LEU A 200 -10.79 26.38 -5.78
C LEU A 200 -11.32 25.07 -6.38
N LYS A 201 -10.65 23.95 -6.10
CA LYS A 201 -11.13 22.60 -6.42
C LYS A 201 -11.57 21.83 -5.16
N ALA A 202 -11.84 22.55 -4.06
CA ALA A 202 -12.35 21.95 -2.84
C ALA A 202 -13.80 21.51 -2.99
N ASN A 203 -14.15 20.41 -2.31
CA ASN A 203 -15.52 19.89 -2.26
C ASN A 203 -16.19 19.65 -3.64
N THR A 204 -15.39 19.46 -4.68
CA THR A 204 -15.88 19.22 -6.05
C THR A 204 -16.28 17.79 -6.33
N THR A 205 -16.13 16.90 -5.36
CA THR A 205 -16.51 15.48 -5.46
C THR A 205 -17.56 15.14 -4.39
N LYS A 206 -18.70 14.56 -4.83
CA LYS A 206 -19.72 13.96 -3.98
C LYS A 206 -19.71 12.45 -4.22
N ALA A 207 -19.00 11.71 -3.38
CA ALA A 207 -18.89 10.26 -3.49
C ALA A 207 -19.47 9.56 -2.27
N GLU A 208 -20.15 8.46 -2.49
CA GLU A 208 -20.73 7.61 -1.47
C GLU A 208 -20.46 6.15 -1.80
N ASN A 209 -19.87 5.43 -0.87
CA ASN A 209 -19.57 4.02 -0.99
C ASN A 209 -20.38 3.25 0.05
N TYR A 210 -21.13 2.25 -0.40
CA TYR A 210 -21.87 1.32 0.43
C TYR A 210 -21.26 -0.06 0.31
N ARG A 211 -21.11 -0.76 1.43
CA ARG A 211 -20.69 -2.15 1.44
C ARG A 211 -21.53 -2.94 2.43
N ALA A 212 -22.01 -4.07 1.98
CA ALA A 212 -22.71 -5.05 2.81
C ALA A 212 -22.04 -6.40 2.60
N SER A 213 -21.50 -6.97 3.68
CA SER A 213 -20.88 -8.29 3.63
C SER A 213 -21.38 -9.16 4.79
N GLY A 214 -21.48 -10.45 4.55
CA GLY A 214 -21.90 -11.36 5.60
C GLY A 214 -21.91 -12.80 5.16
N ASN A 215 -22.22 -13.66 6.10
CA ASN A 215 -22.41 -15.08 5.85
C ASN A 215 -23.54 -15.62 6.71
N ILE A 216 -24.15 -16.71 6.23
CA ILE A 216 -25.01 -17.58 6.98
C ILE A 216 -24.43 -18.98 6.92
N TYR A 217 -24.51 -19.72 8.02
CA TYR A 217 -24.02 -21.10 8.06
C TYR A 217 -24.91 -22.01 8.91
N GLY A 218 -24.91 -23.27 8.52
CA GLY A 218 -25.46 -24.37 9.31
C GLY A 218 -24.34 -25.39 9.58
N GLU A 219 -24.35 -25.94 10.78
CA GLU A 219 -23.39 -26.94 11.24
C GLU A 219 -24.17 -28.08 11.90
N VAL A 220 -23.96 -29.31 11.41
CA VAL A 220 -24.65 -30.51 11.87
C VAL A 220 -23.63 -31.53 12.36
N ASP A 221 -23.72 -31.90 13.62
CA ASP A 221 -22.94 -32.97 14.23
C ASP A 221 -23.70 -34.31 14.14
N PHE A 222 -23.06 -35.37 13.62
CA PHE A 222 -23.69 -36.67 13.45
C PHE A 222 -22.68 -37.81 13.62
N LEU A 223 -23.16 -38.99 13.87
CA LEU A 223 -22.35 -40.23 14.09
C LEU A 223 -21.18 -40.02 15.09
N LYS A 224 -21.38 -39.18 16.11
CA LYS A 224 -20.46 -38.82 17.20
C LYS A 224 -19.14 -38.09 16.77
N HIS A 225 -18.66 -38.33 15.55
CA HIS A 225 -17.34 -37.92 15.10
C HIS A 225 -17.34 -37.01 13.87
N PHE A 226 -18.52 -36.83 13.25
CA PHE A 226 -18.62 -36.05 12.02
C PHE A 226 -19.34 -34.75 12.26
N THR A 227 -18.78 -33.68 11.71
CA THR A 227 -19.40 -32.36 11.61
C THR A 227 -19.50 -31.95 10.14
N PHE A 228 -20.71 -31.71 9.65
CA PHE A 228 -20.94 -31.12 8.34
C PHE A 228 -21.29 -29.65 8.50
N LYS A 229 -20.54 -28.78 7.80
CA LYS A 229 -20.78 -27.33 7.79
C LYS A 229 -21.02 -26.86 6.38
N ALA A 230 -22.15 -26.20 6.17
CA ALA A 230 -22.47 -25.46 4.94
C ALA A 230 -22.49 -23.95 5.27
N MET A 231 -21.78 -23.16 4.48
CA MET A 231 -21.71 -21.70 4.65
C MET A 231 -21.90 -21.01 3.30
N PHE A 232 -22.77 -20.01 3.29
CA PHE A 232 -22.95 -19.09 2.18
C PHE A 232 -22.53 -17.69 2.60
N SER A 233 -21.63 -17.07 1.84
CA SER A 233 -21.07 -15.74 2.08
C SER A 233 -21.33 -14.84 0.88
N MET A 234 -21.68 -13.59 1.14
CA MET A 234 -21.86 -12.55 0.13
C MET A 234 -21.15 -11.27 0.57
N ASP A 235 -20.54 -10.59 -0.39
CA ASP A 235 -19.95 -9.24 -0.22
C ASP A 235 -20.42 -8.40 -1.43
N TYR A 236 -21.16 -7.35 -1.15
CA TYR A 236 -21.68 -6.42 -2.13
C TYR A 236 -21.13 -5.02 -1.84
N ALA A 237 -20.50 -4.41 -2.83
CA ALA A 237 -20.04 -3.02 -2.77
C ALA A 237 -20.72 -2.22 -3.89
N SER A 238 -21.19 -1.01 -3.56
CA SER A 238 -21.73 -0.04 -4.52
C SER A 238 -21.05 1.30 -4.30
N ASN A 239 -20.24 1.70 -5.25
CA ASN A 239 -19.49 2.95 -5.27
C ASN A 239 -20.17 3.92 -6.24
N ASN A 240 -20.54 5.09 -5.76
CA ASN A 240 -21.18 6.11 -6.57
C ASN A 240 -20.43 7.42 -6.41
N GLY A 241 -20.21 8.14 -7.51
CA GLY A 241 -19.53 9.42 -7.45
C GLY A 241 -20.04 10.39 -8.51
N ARG A 242 -20.02 11.65 -8.15
CA ARG A 242 -20.21 12.81 -9.03
C ARG A 242 -19.06 13.77 -8.81
N THR A 243 -18.47 14.25 -9.88
CA THR A 243 -17.38 15.22 -9.83
C THR A 243 -17.73 16.42 -10.67
N TYR A 244 -17.52 17.58 -10.11
CA TYR A 244 -17.69 18.88 -10.77
C TYR A 244 -16.30 19.46 -11.07
N THR A 245 -16.11 19.96 -12.27
CA THR A 245 -14.92 20.70 -12.65
C THR A 245 -15.28 22.18 -12.75
N PRO A 246 -14.80 23.05 -11.85
CA PRO A 246 -15.09 24.49 -11.90
C PRO A 246 -14.29 25.19 -13.00
N ILE A 247 -14.72 26.41 -13.35
CA ILE A 247 -13.88 27.37 -14.04
C ILE A 247 -12.97 28.02 -13.01
N VAL A 248 -11.67 27.80 -13.13
CA VAL A 248 -10.66 28.33 -12.22
C VAL A 248 -9.99 29.55 -12.81
N LYS A 249 -10.18 30.72 -12.18
CA LYS A 249 -9.50 31.97 -12.53
C LYS A 249 -8.39 32.27 -11.54
N VAL A 250 -7.27 32.74 -12.04
CA VAL A 250 -6.10 33.13 -11.25
C VAL A 250 -5.62 34.51 -11.68
N TYR A 251 -4.97 35.23 -10.79
CA TYR A 251 -4.20 36.42 -11.15
C TYR A 251 -2.91 35.99 -11.85
N ASP A 252 -2.65 36.49 -13.02
CA ASP A 252 -1.45 36.21 -13.82
C ASP A 252 -0.84 37.55 -14.32
N ALA A 253 0.27 37.93 -13.72
CA ALA A 253 0.95 39.18 -14.04
C ALA A 253 1.41 39.28 -15.52
N ALA A 254 1.59 38.18 -16.21
CA ALA A 254 2.02 38.14 -17.60
C ALA A 254 0.88 38.31 -18.60
N VAL A 255 -0.36 38.33 -18.15
CA VAL A 255 -1.55 38.47 -18.99
C VAL A 255 -2.09 39.90 -18.90
N ASN A 256 -2.40 40.50 -20.06
CA ASN A 256 -3.04 41.82 -20.11
C ASN A 256 -4.40 41.76 -19.39
N GLY A 257 -4.61 42.65 -18.42
CA GLY A 257 -5.79 42.62 -17.54
C GLY A 257 -5.67 41.72 -16.31
N GLY A 258 -4.53 41.03 -16.10
CA GLY A 258 -4.19 40.35 -14.84
C GLY A 258 -4.99 39.10 -14.54
N ILE A 259 -5.85 38.59 -15.43
CA ILE A 259 -6.70 37.42 -15.16
C ILE A 259 -6.48 36.37 -16.21
N SER A 260 -6.08 35.16 -15.76
CA SER A 260 -5.96 33.95 -16.57
C SER A 260 -6.98 32.89 -16.13
N THR A 261 -7.39 32.04 -17.07
CA THR A 261 -8.28 30.90 -16.79
C THR A 261 -7.52 29.60 -16.97
N LEU A 262 -7.47 28.77 -15.94
CA LEU A 262 -6.80 27.47 -15.99
C LEU A 262 -7.68 26.41 -16.67
N GLY A 263 -7.05 25.53 -17.45
CA GLY A 263 -7.73 24.44 -18.14
C GLY A 263 -8.58 24.89 -19.34
N THR A 264 -9.73 24.26 -19.55
CA THR A 264 -10.59 24.49 -20.74
C THR A 264 -11.47 25.73 -20.62
N GLY A 265 -11.53 26.37 -19.44
CA GLY A 265 -12.46 27.48 -19.19
C GLY A 265 -13.95 27.08 -19.23
N LYS A 266 -14.24 25.79 -19.12
CA LYS A 266 -15.61 25.23 -19.13
C LYS A 266 -15.85 24.42 -17.86
N THR A 267 -17.06 24.53 -17.30
CA THR A 267 -17.50 23.62 -16.26
C THR A 267 -17.84 22.25 -16.84
N GLU A 268 -17.58 21.21 -16.06
CA GLU A 268 -17.88 19.83 -16.45
C GLU A 268 -18.48 19.08 -15.25
N VAL A 269 -19.40 18.17 -15.51
CA VAL A 269 -19.88 17.18 -14.54
C VAL A 269 -19.62 15.80 -15.07
N SER A 270 -18.99 14.96 -14.23
CA SER A 270 -18.87 13.53 -14.44
C SER A 270 -19.60 12.76 -13.36
N GLN A 271 -20.06 11.55 -13.71
CA GLN A 271 -20.76 10.66 -12.79
C GLN A 271 -20.38 9.23 -13.10
N PHE A 272 -20.19 8.43 -12.04
CA PHE A 272 -20.02 6.98 -12.19
C PHE A 272 -20.85 6.21 -11.17
N LYS A 273 -21.17 4.98 -11.55
CA LYS A 273 -21.73 3.97 -10.67
C LYS A 273 -21.02 2.64 -10.90
N GLU A 274 -20.51 2.06 -9.82
CA GLU A 274 -19.80 0.80 -9.85
C GLU A 274 -20.38 -0.14 -8.81
N ASN A 275 -20.66 -1.36 -9.20
CA ASN A 275 -21.12 -2.42 -8.31
C ASN A 275 -20.16 -3.61 -8.41
N GLU A 276 -19.73 -4.12 -7.27
CA GLU A 276 -18.98 -5.37 -7.17
C GLU A 276 -19.74 -6.36 -6.30
N THR A 277 -19.88 -7.59 -6.78
CA THR A 277 -20.56 -8.68 -6.07
C THR A 277 -19.64 -9.88 -5.96
N LYS A 278 -19.40 -10.33 -4.72
CA LYS A 278 -18.63 -11.55 -4.43
C LYS A 278 -19.55 -12.54 -3.71
N VAL A 279 -19.59 -13.77 -4.18
CA VAL A 279 -20.36 -14.84 -3.56
C VAL A 279 -19.45 -16.04 -3.34
N GLN A 280 -19.54 -16.66 -2.18
CA GLN A 280 -18.82 -17.87 -1.86
C GLN A 280 -19.72 -18.88 -1.17
N SER A 281 -19.63 -20.16 -1.55
CA SER A 281 -20.26 -21.26 -0.84
C SER A 281 -19.21 -22.27 -0.43
N ASP A 282 -19.23 -22.68 0.82
CA ASP A 282 -18.30 -23.67 1.40
C ASP A 282 -19.12 -24.84 1.98
N TYR A 283 -18.72 -26.04 1.63
CA TYR A 283 -19.28 -27.29 2.14
C TYR A 283 -18.12 -28.11 2.70
N LEU A 284 -18.12 -28.29 4.04
CA LEU A 284 -17.01 -28.94 4.74
C LEU A 284 -17.53 -30.11 5.56
N LEU A 285 -16.96 -31.29 5.37
CA LEU A 285 -17.16 -32.47 6.19
C LEU A 285 -15.90 -32.70 7.01
N THR A 286 -16.02 -32.66 8.32
CA THR A 286 -14.92 -32.87 9.27
C THR A 286 -15.20 -34.10 10.12
N TYR A 287 -14.21 -34.99 10.18
CA TYR A 287 -14.14 -36.12 11.10
C TYR A 287 -13.13 -35.79 12.19
N THR A 288 -13.55 -35.95 13.46
CA THR A 288 -12.65 -35.74 14.61
C THR A 288 -12.79 -36.94 15.56
N ASN A 289 -11.69 -37.57 15.90
CA ASN A 289 -11.69 -38.66 16.84
C ASN A 289 -10.37 -38.78 17.62
N SER A 290 -10.46 -39.38 18.78
CA SER A 290 -9.36 -39.64 19.70
C SER A 290 -9.35 -41.13 20.02
N PHE A 291 -8.26 -41.81 19.76
CA PHE A 291 -8.08 -43.26 19.97
C PHE A 291 -7.03 -43.49 21.05
N ASP A 292 -7.03 -44.70 21.61
CA ASP A 292 -6.05 -45.19 22.58
C ASP A 292 -5.85 -44.22 23.73
N ASN A 293 -6.96 -43.97 24.48
CA ASN A 293 -6.99 -43.05 25.63
C ASN A 293 -6.42 -41.62 25.35
N GLY A 294 -6.58 -41.12 24.11
CA GLY A 294 -6.10 -39.81 23.71
C GLY A 294 -4.67 -39.77 23.16
N ASN A 295 -4.03 -40.95 23.03
CA ASN A 295 -2.68 -41.00 22.43
C ASN A 295 -2.68 -40.63 20.94
N HIS A 296 -3.75 -40.95 20.22
CA HIS A 296 -3.92 -40.66 18.79
C HIS A 296 -5.09 -39.71 18.61
N ASN A 297 -4.81 -38.47 18.18
CA ASN A 297 -5.84 -37.47 17.88
C ASN A 297 -5.82 -37.20 16.39
N LEU A 298 -6.93 -37.43 15.71
CA LEU A 298 -7.08 -37.25 14.28
C LEU A 298 -8.22 -36.28 13.98
N THR A 299 -7.93 -35.27 13.14
CA THR A 299 -8.93 -34.42 12.50
C THR A 299 -8.72 -34.49 10.98
N ALA A 300 -9.73 -34.97 10.25
CA ALA A 300 -9.72 -35.01 8.79
C ALA A 300 -10.87 -34.18 8.25
N THR A 301 -10.60 -33.29 7.31
CA THR A 301 -11.60 -32.41 6.68
C THR A 301 -11.56 -32.61 5.17
N ALA A 302 -12.72 -32.82 4.54
CA ALA A 302 -12.89 -32.76 3.09
C ALA A 302 -13.87 -31.62 2.77
N GLY A 303 -13.66 -30.95 1.67
CA GLY A 303 -14.48 -29.78 1.35
C GLY A 303 -14.57 -29.47 -0.12
N PHE A 304 -15.62 -28.71 -0.43
CA PHE A 304 -15.91 -28.16 -1.73
C PHE A 304 -16.25 -26.68 -1.56
N THR A 305 -15.63 -25.83 -2.36
CA THR A 305 -15.82 -24.36 -2.29
C THR A 305 -16.07 -23.81 -3.68
N THR A 306 -17.06 -22.94 -3.81
CA THR A 306 -17.27 -22.14 -5.01
C THR A 306 -17.05 -20.67 -4.66
N TYR A 307 -16.51 -19.92 -5.61
CA TYR A 307 -16.36 -18.48 -5.48
C TYR A 307 -16.68 -17.81 -6.83
N TYR A 308 -17.47 -16.77 -6.76
CA TYR A 308 -17.83 -15.91 -7.90
C TYR A 308 -17.57 -14.46 -7.55
N ASN A 309 -17.03 -13.69 -8.49
CA ASN A 309 -16.82 -12.26 -8.37
C ASN A 309 -17.18 -11.58 -9.68
N SER A 310 -18.01 -10.55 -9.62
CA SER A 310 -18.39 -9.72 -10.77
C SER A 310 -18.26 -8.24 -10.45
N LEU A 311 -17.88 -7.46 -11.44
CA LEU A 311 -17.85 -6.00 -11.38
C LEU A 311 -18.59 -5.43 -12.60
N SER A 312 -19.38 -4.41 -12.35
CA SER A 312 -20.05 -3.62 -13.39
C SER A 312 -19.88 -2.14 -13.07
N ARG A 313 -19.40 -1.37 -14.03
CA ARG A 313 -19.20 0.08 -13.92
C ARG A 313 -19.80 0.77 -15.14
N LEU A 314 -20.50 1.87 -14.90
CA LEU A 314 -20.95 2.83 -15.89
C LEU A 314 -20.48 4.23 -15.47
N ASP A 315 -19.92 4.96 -16.39
CA ASP A 315 -19.52 6.37 -16.21
C ASP A 315 -19.93 7.23 -17.40
N GLY A 316 -20.04 8.51 -17.14
CA GLY A 316 -20.35 9.50 -18.17
C GLY A 316 -19.99 10.90 -17.71
N ALA A 317 -19.73 11.80 -18.67
CA ALA A 317 -19.45 13.19 -18.41
C ALA A 317 -20.04 14.09 -19.50
N ARG A 318 -20.33 15.35 -19.12
CA ARG A 318 -20.70 16.42 -20.04
C ARG A 318 -20.12 17.76 -19.57
N LYS A 319 -19.76 18.60 -20.54
CA LYS A 319 -19.32 19.97 -20.32
C LYS A 319 -20.49 20.95 -20.49
N GLN A 320 -20.31 22.16 -20.00
CA GLN A 320 -21.27 23.22 -20.26
C GLN A 320 -21.46 23.51 -21.76
N GLY A 321 -22.67 23.84 -22.15
CA GLY A 321 -23.00 24.36 -23.48
C GLY A 321 -22.68 25.85 -23.62
N VAL A 322 -22.92 26.38 -24.84
CA VAL A 322 -22.74 27.81 -25.08
C VAL A 322 -23.75 28.63 -24.25
N GLY A 323 -23.25 29.60 -23.51
CA GLY A 323 -24.10 30.48 -22.69
C GLY A 323 -24.64 29.85 -21.38
N LEU A 324 -24.30 28.60 -21.08
CA LEU A 324 -24.77 27.90 -19.88
C LEU A 324 -23.58 27.41 -19.04
N VAL A 325 -23.43 27.95 -17.85
CA VAL A 325 -22.45 27.47 -16.85
C VAL A 325 -23.15 26.48 -15.92
N ILE A 326 -22.56 25.29 -15.74
CA ILE A 326 -23.05 24.32 -14.75
C ILE A 326 -22.82 24.92 -13.36
N PRO A 327 -23.85 25.04 -12.49
CA PRO A 327 -23.69 25.66 -11.18
C PRO A 327 -22.85 24.78 -10.24
N ASP A 328 -22.09 25.45 -9.37
CA ASP A 328 -21.37 24.80 -8.27
C ASP A 328 -22.34 24.49 -7.11
N ASP A 329 -23.16 23.49 -7.34
CA ASP A 329 -24.18 23.00 -6.41
C ASP A 329 -24.20 21.47 -6.47
N PRO A 330 -23.71 20.74 -5.46
CA PRO A 330 -23.65 19.28 -5.45
C PRO A 330 -24.97 18.56 -5.74
N ASP A 331 -26.11 19.23 -5.48
CA ASP A 331 -27.43 18.68 -5.75
C ASP A 331 -27.84 18.82 -7.22
N LYS A 332 -27.09 19.59 -7.99
CA LYS A 332 -27.29 19.80 -9.44
C LYS A 332 -26.24 19.12 -10.34
N TRP A 333 -25.26 18.42 -9.75
CA TRP A 333 -24.21 17.74 -10.53
C TRP A 333 -24.70 16.44 -11.18
N PHE A 334 -25.68 16.53 -12.07
CA PHE A 334 -26.10 15.42 -12.89
C PHE A 334 -25.57 15.60 -14.32
N VAL A 335 -25.12 14.52 -14.94
CA VAL A 335 -24.58 14.56 -16.32
C VAL A 335 -25.56 15.19 -17.32
N SER A 336 -26.87 15.03 -17.08
CA SER A 336 -27.92 15.58 -17.95
C SER A 336 -27.97 17.13 -17.98
N ILE A 337 -27.35 17.84 -17.03
CA ILE A 337 -27.32 19.31 -17.01
C ILE A 337 -26.35 19.88 -18.07
N GLY A 338 -25.35 19.10 -18.48
CA GLY A 338 -24.38 19.49 -19.49
C GLY A 338 -24.90 19.35 -20.90
N ASP A 339 -24.19 19.93 -21.87
CA ASP A 339 -24.49 19.88 -23.28
C ASP A 339 -24.38 18.45 -23.82
N ALA A 340 -25.47 17.99 -24.51
CA ALA A 340 -25.51 16.65 -25.09
C ALA A 340 -24.43 16.44 -26.15
N ALA A 341 -24.02 17.48 -26.89
CA ALA A 341 -22.96 17.41 -27.90
C ALA A 341 -21.56 17.13 -27.30
N THR A 342 -21.38 17.32 -25.99
CA THR A 342 -20.12 17.05 -25.29
C THR A 342 -20.13 15.73 -24.52
N ALA A 343 -21.19 14.90 -24.69
CA ALA A 343 -21.37 13.69 -23.92
C ALA A 343 -20.25 12.69 -24.19
N THR A 344 -19.69 12.18 -23.09
CA THR A 344 -18.82 11.01 -23.08
C THR A 344 -19.41 9.96 -22.17
N ASN A 345 -19.21 8.69 -22.48
CA ASN A 345 -19.62 7.56 -21.65
C ASN A 345 -18.62 6.42 -21.76
N GLY A 346 -18.61 5.59 -20.73
CA GLY A 346 -17.81 4.37 -20.68
C GLY A 346 -18.52 3.32 -19.84
N SER A 347 -18.22 2.06 -20.11
CA SER A 347 -18.67 0.95 -19.27
C SER A 347 -17.63 -0.15 -19.22
N THR A 348 -17.57 -0.83 -18.08
CA THR A 348 -16.72 -2.00 -17.87
C THR A 348 -17.52 -3.05 -17.12
N GLN A 349 -17.45 -4.28 -17.60
CA GLN A 349 -18.05 -5.42 -16.93
C GLN A 349 -17.14 -6.63 -17.05
N TRP A 350 -16.99 -7.39 -15.94
CA TRP A 350 -16.27 -8.65 -15.94
C TRP A 350 -16.76 -9.57 -14.83
N GLU A 351 -16.53 -10.86 -15.02
CA GLU A 351 -16.88 -11.93 -14.09
C GLU A 351 -15.72 -12.90 -13.94
N ARG A 352 -15.57 -13.47 -12.75
CA ARG A 352 -14.58 -14.52 -12.45
C ARG A 352 -15.19 -15.57 -11.54
N SER A 353 -14.88 -16.82 -11.79
CA SER A 353 -15.31 -17.95 -10.98
C SER A 353 -14.12 -18.80 -10.58
N THR A 354 -14.18 -19.36 -9.39
CA THR A 354 -13.24 -20.37 -8.91
C THR A 354 -14.00 -21.51 -8.25
N LEU A 355 -13.62 -22.73 -8.56
CA LEU A 355 -14.17 -23.92 -7.96
C LEU A 355 -13.03 -24.74 -7.36
N SER A 356 -13.22 -25.28 -6.14
CA SER A 356 -12.15 -25.91 -5.40
C SER A 356 -12.64 -27.15 -4.67
N VAL A 357 -11.82 -28.20 -4.71
CA VAL A 357 -11.95 -29.38 -3.87
C VAL A 357 -10.76 -29.44 -2.94
N LEU A 358 -10.97 -29.69 -1.67
CA LEU A 358 -9.90 -29.72 -0.67
C LEU A 358 -10.02 -30.92 0.28
N ALA A 359 -8.88 -31.37 0.77
CA ALA A 359 -8.77 -32.32 1.86
C ALA A 359 -7.64 -31.91 2.81
N ARG A 360 -7.82 -32.12 4.11
CA ARG A 360 -6.82 -31.83 5.13
C ARG A 360 -6.85 -32.89 6.21
N VAL A 361 -5.68 -33.27 6.68
CA VAL A 361 -5.51 -34.18 7.83
C VAL A 361 -4.60 -33.49 8.85
N ILE A 362 -5.02 -33.47 10.10
CA ILE A 362 -4.22 -33.07 11.26
C ILE A 362 -4.17 -34.28 12.18
N TYR A 363 -2.96 -34.72 12.52
CA TYR A 363 -2.72 -35.84 13.38
C TYR A 363 -1.72 -35.48 14.48
N ASN A 364 -2.06 -35.87 15.68
CA ASN A 364 -1.23 -35.69 16.87
C ASN A 364 -1.09 -37.02 17.61
N TYR A 365 0.15 -37.45 17.79
CA TYR A 365 0.48 -38.64 18.56
C TYR A 365 1.08 -38.28 19.91
N LYS A 366 0.39 -38.64 20.99
CA LYS A 366 0.78 -38.41 22.40
C LYS A 366 1.08 -36.92 22.76
N GLY A 367 0.54 -35.95 22.02
CA GLY A 367 0.92 -34.57 22.18
C GLY A 367 2.34 -34.21 21.74
N LYS A 368 3.15 -35.17 21.34
CA LYS A 368 4.58 -35.03 21.02
C LYS A 368 4.85 -34.88 19.54
N TYR A 369 4.23 -35.70 18.71
CA TYR A 369 4.48 -35.73 17.28
C TYR A 369 3.25 -35.21 16.54
N LEU A 370 3.44 -34.07 15.86
CA LEU A 370 2.41 -33.34 15.17
C LEU A 370 2.61 -33.48 13.67
N PHE A 371 1.56 -33.84 12.95
CA PHE A 371 1.58 -33.92 11.51
C PHE A 371 0.36 -33.20 10.95
N ASN A 372 0.55 -32.45 9.88
CA ASN A 372 -0.55 -31.94 9.07
C ASN A 372 -0.24 -32.09 7.58
N GLY A 373 -1.25 -32.49 6.82
CA GLY A 373 -1.18 -32.57 5.37
C GLY A 373 -2.43 -32.00 4.76
N SER A 374 -2.30 -31.31 3.63
CA SER A 374 -3.45 -30.86 2.86
C SER A 374 -3.23 -31.01 1.36
N PHE A 375 -4.32 -31.24 0.68
CA PHE A 375 -4.42 -31.27 -0.77
C PHE A 375 -5.57 -30.35 -1.19
N ARG A 376 -5.35 -29.60 -2.27
CA ARG A 376 -6.37 -28.75 -2.88
C ARG A 376 -6.23 -28.75 -4.39
N ARG A 377 -7.35 -28.87 -5.09
CA ARG A 377 -7.43 -28.70 -6.53
C ARG A 377 -8.34 -27.52 -6.82
N ASP A 378 -7.80 -26.48 -7.45
CA ASP A 378 -8.49 -25.25 -7.80
C ASP A 378 -8.67 -25.16 -9.32
N GLY A 379 -9.87 -24.79 -9.76
CA GLY A 379 -10.18 -24.43 -11.13
C GLY A 379 -10.58 -22.94 -11.20
N SER A 380 -10.13 -22.22 -12.21
CA SER A 380 -10.39 -20.79 -12.38
C SER A 380 -10.77 -20.43 -13.82
N SER A 381 -11.81 -19.59 -13.96
CA SER A 381 -12.23 -19.06 -15.25
C SER A 381 -11.22 -18.07 -15.85
N ALA A 382 -10.27 -17.54 -15.06
CA ALA A 382 -9.20 -16.68 -15.56
C ALA A 382 -8.25 -17.40 -16.54
N PHE A 383 -8.23 -18.74 -16.50
CA PHE A 383 -7.44 -19.60 -17.39
C PHE A 383 -8.31 -20.36 -18.40
N SER A 384 -9.57 -19.93 -18.62
CA SER A 384 -10.42 -20.50 -19.66
C SER A 384 -9.74 -20.44 -21.02
N TYR A 385 -9.97 -21.47 -21.84
CA TYR A 385 -9.40 -21.64 -23.20
C TYR A 385 -7.87 -21.86 -23.23
N THR A 386 -7.20 -22.03 -22.11
CA THR A 386 -5.76 -22.32 -22.06
C THR A 386 -5.43 -23.80 -21.89
N GLY A 387 -6.40 -24.62 -21.48
CA GLY A 387 -6.18 -26.02 -21.06
C GLY A 387 -5.52 -26.14 -19.67
N ASN A 388 -5.30 -25.00 -18.98
CA ASN A 388 -4.66 -24.93 -17.67
C ASN A 388 -5.62 -24.41 -16.58
N GLU A 389 -6.93 -24.58 -16.77
CA GLU A 389 -7.95 -24.11 -15.83
C GLU A 389 -7.77 -24.69 -14.43
N TRP A 390 -7.29 -25.94 -14.36
CA TRP A 390 -7.16 -26.70 -13.10
C TRP A 390 -5.71 -26.86 -12.65
N GLN A 391 -5.46 -26.60 -11.37
CA GLN A 391 -4.15 -26.78 -10.74
C GLN A 391 -4.26 -27.50 -9.39
N ASN A 392 -3.29 -28.36 -9.09
CA ASN A 392 -3.18 -29.08 -7.83
C ASN A 392 -2.17 -28.43 -6.90
N PHE A 393 -2.52 -28.30 -5.63
CA PHE A 393 -1.67 -27.78 -4.58
C PHE A 393 -1.68 -28.75 -3.40
N PHE A 394 -0.54 -28.88 -2.74
CA PHE A 394 -0.41 -29.71 -1.57
C PHE A 394 0.53 -29.10 -0.54
N SER A 395 0.35 -29.48 0.71
CA SER A 395 1.26 -29.11 1.78
C SER A 395 1.41 -30.22 2.81
N LEU A 396 2.59 -30.26 3.40
CA LEU A 396 2.96 -31.16 4.49
C LEU A 396 3.65 -30.35 5.58
N GLY A 397 3.36 -30.66 6.83
CA GLY A 397 4.02 -30.04 7.99
C GLY A 397 4.19 -31.07 9.11
N GLY A 398 5.34 -31.03 9.75
CA GLY A 398 5.68 -31.83 10.90
C GLY A 398 6.13 -30.96 12.08
N GLY A 399 5.80 -31.39 13.28
CA GLY A 399 6.25 -30.78 14.52
C GLY A 399 6.58 -31.86 15.55
N TRP A 400 7.68 -31.64 16.28
CA TRP A 400 8.12 -32.50 17.38
C TRP A 400 8.25 -31.67 18.65
N LEU A 401 7.38 -31.94 19.65
CA LEU A 401 7.52 -31.41 20.99
C LEU A 401 8.63 -32.18 21.71
N MET A 402 9.84 -31.76 21.47
CA MET A 402 11.04 -32.45 22.00
C MET A 402 11.12 -32.38 23.53
N SER A 403 10.60 -31.31 24.15
CA SER A 403 10.51 -31.16 25.61
C SER A 403 9.67 -32.24 26.30
N GLU A 404 8.74 -32.90 25.58
CA GLU A 404 7.90 -33.98 26.11
C GLU A 404 8.62 -35.35 26.15
N GLU A 405 9.84 -35.43 25.61
CA GLU A 405 10.64 -36.66 25.64
C GLU A 405 11.28 -36.89 27.01
N GLU A 406 11.42 -38.16 27.38
CA GLU A 406 11.96 -38.53 28.71
C GLU A 406 13.34 -37.93 28.95
N PHE A 407 14.22 -37.91 27.93
CA PHE A 407 15.58 -37.35 28.02
C PHE A 407 15.64 -35.84 28.19
N MET A 408 14.52 -35.09 28.02
CA MET A 408 14.45 -33.65 28.19
C MET A 408 13.77 -33.23 29.50
N LYS A 409 13.08 -34.15 30.21
CA LYS A 409 12.27 -33.81 31.40
C LYS A 409 13.08 -33.26 32.57
N ASP A 410 14.36 -33.62 32.71
CA ASP A 410 15.22 -33.16 33.79
C ASP A 410 15.73 -31.74 33.58
N ILE A 411 15.51 -31.13 32.43
CA ILE A 411 15.97 -29.77 32.10
C ILE A 411 14.98 -28.74 32.65
N LYS A 412 15.16 -28.35 33.92
CA LYS A 412 14.23 -27.50 34.68
C LYS A 412 14.02 -26.08 34.15
N TRP A 413 14.93 -25.56 33.34
CA TRP A 413 14.82 -24.24 32.75
C TRP A 413 14.12 -24.24 31.39
N LEU A 414 13.88 -25.42 30.80
CA LEU A 414 13.20 -25.61 29.53
C LEU A 414 11.75 -26.04 29.77
N ASP A 415 10.81 -25.18 29.51
CA ASP A 415 9.38 -25.46 29.67
C ASP A 415 8.76 -26.09 28.42
N MET A 416 9.20 -25.66 27.24
CA MET A 416 8.74 -26.18 25.96
C MET A 416 9.85 -26.02 24.92
N LEU A 417 10.07 -27.04 24.11
CA LEU A 417 10.85 -26.98 22.88
C LEU A 417 10.14 -27.78 21.79
N LYS A 418 9.79 -27.08 20.72
CA LYS A 418 9.16 -27.64 19.54
C LYS A 418 10.02 -27.35 18.31
N ILE A 419 10.39 -28.42 17.60
CA ILE A 419 11.02 -28.33 16.29
C ILE A 419 9.91 -28.48 15.24
N LYS A 420 9.93 -27.65 14.21
CA LYS A 420 8.91 -27.65 13.15
C LYS A 420 9.54 -27.54 11.77
N ALA A 421 8.93 -28.23 10.80
CA ALA A 421 9.28 -28.06 9.39
C ALA A 421 8.01 -28.18 8.54
N SER A 422 7.95 -27.43 7.46
CA SER A 422 6.84 -27.53 6.52
C SER A 422 7.28 -27.23 5.08
N TYR A 423 6.54 -27.85 4.16
CA TYR A 423 6.62 -27.60 2.73
C TYR A 423 5.21 -27.43 2.19
N GLY A 424 5.03 -26.52 1.24
CA GLY A 424 3.73 -26.34 0.60
C GLY A 424 3.83 -25.65 -0.74
N THR A 425 2.83 -25.95 -1.57
CA THR A 425 2.60 -25.27 -2.85
C THR A 425 1.27 -24.51 -2.81
N LEU A 426 1.26 -23.34 -3.42
CA LEU A 426 0.09 -22.44 -3.51
C LEU A 426 0.02 -21.87 -4.92
N GLY A 427 -1.18 -21.61 -5.43
CA GLY A 427 -1.37 -20.92 -6.69
C GLY A 427 -1.65 -19.44 -6.48
N ASN A 428 -1.36 -18.64 -7.49
CA ASN A 428 -1.81 -17.26 -7.60
C ASN A 428 -2.50 -17.07 -8.95
N GLN A 429 -3.63 -16.39 -8.94
CA GLN A 429 -4.43 -16.01 -10.11
C GLN A 429 -4.71 -14.49 -10.13
N ASN A 430 -3.92 -13.70 -9.42
CA ASN A 430 -4.11 -12.26 -9.39
C ASN A 430 -3.67 -11.66 -10.72
N LEU A 431 -4.62 -11.38 -11.58
CA LEU A 431 -4.47 -10.86 -12.93
C LEU A 431 -5.23 -9.54 -13.03
N ASP A 432 -4.60 -8.52 -13.59
CA ASP A 432 -5.24 -7.23 -13.83
C ASP A 432 -6.30 -7.31 -14.95
N LYS A 433 -6.16 -8.27 -15.86
CA LYS A 433 -7.11 -8.53 -16.94
C LYS A 433 -8.04 -9.69 -16.58
N ALA A 434 -9.35 -9.52 -16.80
CA ALA A 434 -10.34 -10.55 -16.46
C ALA A 434 -10.26 -11.78 -17.37
N TYR A 435 -9.92 -11.57 -18.63
CA TYR A 435 -9.90 -12.61 -19.68
C TYR A 435 -8.58 -12.59 -20.46
N PRO A 436 -7.43 -12.89 -19.81
CA PRO A 436 -6.11 -12.67 -20.40
C PRO A 436 -5.79 -13.58 -21.59
N ALA A 437 -6.49 -14.69 -21.75
CA ALA A 437 -6.33 -15.62 -22.88
C ALA A 437 -7.29 -15.36 -24.05
N GLU A 438 -8.26 -14.46 -23.90
CA GLU A 438 -9.28 -14.21 -24.90
C GLU A 438 -8.93 -13.00 -25.79
N PRO A 439 -9.21 -13.08 -27.11
CA PRO A 439 -8.92 -11.99 -28.05
C PRO A 439 -10.00 -10.90 -27.97
N LEU A 440 -9.99 -10.08 -26.93
CA LEU A 440 -10.92 -8.96 -26.79
C LEU A 440 -10.59 -7.85 -27.79
N LEU A 441 -11.61 -7.23 -28.39
CA LEU A 441 -11.47 -6.12 -29.32
C LEU A 441 -11.82 -4.79 -28.63
N THR A 442 -11.13 -3.73 -29.01
CA THR A 442 -11.45 -2.35 -28.64
C THR A 442 -11.63 -1.50 -29.88
N ASN A 443 -12.54 -0.54 -29.81
CA ASN A 443 -12.83 0.44 -30.90
C ASN A 443 -12.16 1.80 -30.64
N ALA A 444 -11.11 1.86 -29.81
CA ALA A 444 -10.41 3.10 -29.44
C ALA A 444 -9.60 3.72 -30.59
N TYR A 445 -9.56 3.09 -31.74
CA TYR A 445 -8.72 3.47 -32.86
C TYR A 445 -9.58 3.84 -34.07
N SER A 446 -9.05 4.71 -34.96
CA SER A 446 -9.67 5.13 -36.18
C SER A 446 -8.67 5.03 -37.34
N ALA A 447 -9.15 4.64 -38.49
CA ALA A 447 -8.38 4.61 -39.72
C ALA A 447 -8.94 5.64 -40.72
N VAL A 448 -8.06 6.27 -41.49
CA VAL A 448 -8.42 7.27 -42.48
C VAL A 448 -8.31 6.67 -43.87
N PHE A 449 -9.39 6.71 -44.63
CA PHE A 449 -9.44 6.18 -45.98
C PHE A 449 -10.03 7.19 -46.95
N GLY A 450 -9.62 7.07 -48.24
CA GLY A 450 -10.22 7.78 -49.39
C GLY A 450 -9.71 9.19 -49.64
N LYS A 451 -10.23 9.76 -50.72
CA LYS A 451 -10.09 11.18 -51.10
C LYS A 451 -11.49 11.72 -51.42
N PRO A 452 -12.05 12.63 -50.60
CA PRO A 452 -11.48 13.23 -49.36
C PRO A 452 -11.29 12.20 -48.24
N SER A 453 -10.37 12.47 -47.31
CA SER A 453 -10.08 11.60 -46.19
C SER A 453 -11.27 11.47 -45.23
N ILE A 454 -11.77 10.25 -45.08
CA ILE A 454 -12.89 9.92 -44.17
C ILE A 454 -12.33 9.08 -43.02
N ILE A 455 -12.69 9.45 -41.78
CA ILE A 455 -12.32 8.72 -40.57
C ILE A 455 -13.33 7.60 -40.34
N TYR A 456 -12.83 6.36 -40.28
CA TYR A 456 -13.63 5.20 -39.94
C TYR A 456 -13.20 4.65 -38.58
N PRO A 457 -14.15 4.32 -37.68
CA PRO A 457 -13.81 3.61 -36.45
C PRO A 457 -13.22 2.25 -36.81
N GLY A 458 -12.07 1.93 -36.18
CA GLY A 458 -11.38 0.66 -36.34
C GLY A 458 -11.42 -0.16 -35.05
N TYR A 459 -11.30 -1.47 -35.21
CA TYR A 459 -11.18 -2.40 -34.12
C TYR A 459 -9.77 -2.99 -34.11
N GLN A 460 -9.17 -3.09 -32.92
CA GLN A 460 -7.94 -3.86 -32.72
C GLN A 460 -8.02 -4.68 -31.46
N LEU A 461 -7.07 -5.58 -31.27
CA LEU A 461 -6.96 -6.32 -30.00
C LEU A 461 -6.78 -5.35 -28.85
N ALA A 462 -7.60 -5.49 -27.81
CA ALA A 462 -7.48 -4.70 -26.59
C ALA A 462 -6.15 -4.99 -25.85
N TYR A 463 -5.63 -6.19 -26.05
CA TYR A 463 -4.30 -6.64 -25.61
C TYR A 463 -3.95 -7.94 -26.35
N LEU A 464 -2.66 -8.32 -26.29
CA LEU A 464 -2.21 -9.58 -26.89
C LEU A 464 -2.69 -10.76 -26.01
N PRO A 465 -3.60 -11.64 -26.50
CA PRO A 465 -4.07 -12.79 -25.75
C PRO A 465 -2.97 -13.85 -25.61
N ASN A 466 -2.93 -14.56 -24.49
CA ASN A 466 -1.98 -15.64 -24.26
C ASN A 466 -2.72 -16.97 -24.02
N PRO A 467 -2.88 -17.81 -25.06
CA PRO A 467 -3.56 -19.10 -24.94
C PRO A 467 -2.74 -20.16 -24.15
N ASN A 468 -1.47 -19.90 -23.87
CA ASN A 468 -0.59 -20.80 -23.11
C ASN A 468 -0.43 -20.37 -21.63
N LEU A 469 -1.26 -19.45 -21.17
CA LEU A 469 -1.18 -18.91 -19.82
C LEU A 469 -1.37 -20.02 -18.78
N ARG A 470 -0.53 -20.01 -17.76
CA ARG A 470 -0.54 -20.98 -16.64
C ARG A 470 -0.63 -20.25 -15.31
N TRP A 471 -1.01 -21.01 -14.29
CA TRP A 471 -1.00 -20.55 -12.91
C TRP A 471 0.42 -20.17 -12.46
N GLU A 472 0.52 -19.04 -11.79
CA GLU A 472 1.69 -18.76 -10.99
C GLU A 472 1.70 -19.70 -9.79
N LYS A 473 2.83 -20.36 -9.53
CA LYS A 473 3.00 -21.34 -8.48
C LYS A 473 4.03 -20.87 -7.46
N VAL A 474 3.62 -20.86 -6.21
CA VAL A 474 4.50 -20.57 -5.07
C VAL A 474 4.86 -21.87 -4.37
N GLU A 475 6.15 -22.16 -4.27
CA GLU A 475 6.70 -23.27 -3.49
C GLU A 475 7.43 -22.71 -2.29
N ALA A 476 7.03 -23.11 -1.08
CA ALA A 476 7.59 -22.58 0.16
C ALA A 476 8.06 -23.70 1.09
N TRP A 477 9.27 -23.52 1.65
CA TRP A 477 9.88 -24.34 2.68
C TRP A 477 10.09 -23.49 3.93
N GLU A 478 9.80 -24.07 5.08
CA GLU A 478 10.11 -23.48 6.37
C GLU A 478 10.66 -24.58 7.31
N ALA A 479 11.65 -24.21 8.10
CA ALA A 479 12.16 -25.03 9.20
C ALA A 479 12.53 -24.11 10.36
N GLY A 480 12.19 -24.50 11.58
CA GLY A 480 12.40 -23.65 12.73
C GLY A 480 12.09 -24.34 14.04
N PHE A 481 12.14 -23.55 15.09
CA PHE A 481 11.84 -23.98 16.45
C PHE A 481 11.05 -22.91 17.20
N GLU A 482 10.33 -23.37 18.22
CA GLU A 482 9.66 -22.54 19.24
C GLU A 482 10.09 -23.06 20.60
N THR A 483 10.42 -22.16 21.53
CA THR A 483 10.81 -22.56 22.89
C THR A 483 10.28 -21.60 23.94
N ASN A 484 9.83 -22.17 25.06
CA ASN A 484 9.51 -21.46 26.28
C ASN A 484 10.53 -21.84 27.34
N LEU A 485 11.09 -20.86 28.04
CA LEU A 485 12.16 -21.03 29.00
C LEU A 485 11.80 -20.30 30.30
N LEU A 486 12.46 -20.73 31.38
CA LEU A 486 12.47 -20.04 32.68
C LEU A 486 11.07 -19.82 33.26
N ARG A 487 10.26 -20.89 33.32
CA ARG A 487 8.86 -20.88 33.78
C ARG A 487 7.97 -20.02 32.86
N ASN A 488 8.11 -20.21 31.55
CA ASN A 488 7.38 -19.49 30.51
C ASN A 488 7.59 -17.94 30.52
N ARG A 489 8.66 -17.45 31.15
CA ARG A 489 8.99 -16.01 31.12
C ARG A 489 9.62 -15.61 29.78
N LEU A 490 10.47 -16.46 29.23
CA LEU A 490 11.12 -16.21 27.94
C LEU A 490 10.52 -17.12 26.87
N HIS A 491 9.91 -16.51 25.86
CA HIS A 491 9.51 -17.17 24.63
C HIS A 491 10.46 -16.77 23.50
N PHE A 492 10.99 -17.76 22.79
CA PHE A 492 11.85 -17.51 21.63
C PHE A 492 11.43 -18.41 20.46
N GLU A 493 11.29 -17.80 19.28
CA GLU A 493 10.97 -18.47 18.02
C GLU A 493 11.99 -18.09 16.95
N GLY A 494 12.44 -19.07 16.16
CA GLY A 494 13.31 -18.88 15.01
C GLY A 494 12.85 -19.74 13.84
N VAL A 495 12.75 -19.14 12.65
CA VAL A 495 12.32 -19.82 11.42
C VAL A 495 13.21 -19.39 10.26
N TYR A 496 13.76 -20.36 9.54
CA TYR A 496 14.33 -20.15 8.21
C TYR A 496 13.26 -20.45 7.16
N TYR A 497 13.09 -19.54 6.20
CA TYR A 497 12.17 -19.73 5.09
C TYR A 497 12.84 -19.59 3.73
N LYS A 498 12.31 -20.34 2.75
CA LYS A 498 12.65 -20.21 1.33
C LYS A 498 11.37 -20.34 0.50
N LYS A 499 11.06 -19.31 -0.27
CA LYS A 499 9.87 -19.21 -1.12
C LYS A 499 10.30 -18.98 -2.56
N ASN A 500 9.93 -19.89 -3.47
CA ASN A 500 10.11 -19.74 -4.91
C ASN A 500 8.75 -19.47 -5.55
N THR A 501 8.63 -18.38 -6.30
CA THR A 501 7.48 -18.07 -7.16
C THR A 501 7.88 -18.41 -8.59
N LYS A 502 7.25 -19.44 -9.17
CA LYS A 502 7.46 -19.92 -10.53
C LYS A 502 6.33 -19.49 -11.44
N ASP A 503 6.59 -19.41 -12.73
CA ASP A 503 5.60 -18.98 -13.72
C ASP A 503 4.97 -17.62 -13.35
N LEU A 504 5.78 -16.66 -12.87
CA LEU A 504 5.36 -15.33 -12.43
C LEU A 504 4.44 -14.68 -13.47
N LEU A 505 3.24 -14.31 -13.06
CA LEU A 505 2.26 -13.62 -13.90
C LEU A 505 2.55 -12.11 -13.93
N ALA A 506 2.95 -11.60 -15.08
CA ALA A 506 3.19 -10.18 -15.27
C ALA A 506 2.88 -9.74 -16.72
N GLU A 507 2.82 -8.43 -16.95
CA GLU A 507 2.65 -7.88 -18.28
C GLU A 507 3.88 -8.16 -19.16
N VAL A 508 3.61 -8.64 -20.38
CA VAL A 508 4.59 -8.81 -21.44
C VAL A 508 4.51 -7.60 -22.35
N PRO A 509 5.61 -6.87 -22.61
CA PRO A 509 5.59 -5.74 -23.55
C PRO A 509 4.95 -6.10 -24.88
N GLY A 510 4.10 -5.22 -25.39
CA GLY A 510 3.44 -5.41 -26.67
C GLY A 510 4.44 -5.34 -27.83
N ILE A 511 4.15 -6.08 -28.90
CA ILE A 511 4.92 -6.02 -30.13
C ILE A 511 4.21 -5.03 -31.07
N SER A 512 4.96 -4.13 -31.68
CA SER A 512 4.47 -3.24 -32.77
C SER A 512 3.22 -2.43 -32.41
N GLY A 513 3.19 -1.83 -31.21
CA GLY A 513 2.08 -0.94 -30.80
C GLY A 513 0.85 -1.64 -30.24
N THR A 514 0.90 -2.96 -30.00
CA THR A 514 -0.15 -3.66 -29.27
C THR A 514 -0.05 -3.38 -27.76
N ILE A 515 -1.21 -3.35 -27.08
CA ILE A 515 -1.24 -3.24 -25.63
C ILE A 515 -0.64 -4.51 -25.02
N PRO A 516 0.17 -4.40 -23.95
CA PRO A 516 0.77 -5.54 -23.28
C PRO A 516 -0.26 -6.60 -22.86
N GLY A 517 0.04 -7.86 -23.11
CA GLY A 517 -0.69 -9.02 -22.60
C GLY A 517 -0.14 -9.48 -21.24
N ILE A 518 -0.73 -10.54 -20.69
CA ILE A 518 -0.21 -11.22 -19.50
C ILE A 518 0.54 -12.48 -19.93
N GLY A 519 1.70 -12.72 -19.33
CA GLY A 519 2.52 -13.91 -19.58
C GLY A 519 3.10 -14.49 -18.30
N ASN A 520 3.60 -15.74 -18.40
CA ASN A 520 4.36 -16.38 -17.34
C ASN A 520 5.84 -16.03 -17.55
N LEU A 521 6.40 -15.11 -16.76
CA LEU A 521 7.66 -14.44 -17.07
C LEU A 521 8.91 -15.02 -16.43
N GLY A 522 8.79 -15.95 -15.44
CA GLY A 522 9.99 -16.52 -14.85
C GLY A 522 9.86 -16.98 -13.41
N GLU A 523 11.01 -17.08 -12.73
CA GLU A 523 11.09 -17.53 -11.34
C GLU A 523 11.76 -16.50 -10.44
N ILE A 524 11.15 -16.23 -9.28
CA ILE A 524 11.67 -15.35 -8.22
C ILE A 524 11.82 -16.13 -6.94
N GLN A 525 12.95 -15.97 -6.26
CA GLN A 525 13.23 -16.56 -4.96
C GLN A 525 13.30 -15.50 -3.87
N ASN A 526 12.61 -15.77 -2.75
CA ASN A 526 12.75 -15.06 -1.49
C ASN A 526 13.20 -16.03 -0.41
N LYS A 527 14.21 -15.65 0.38
CA LYS A 527 14.67 -16.45 1.52
C LYS A 527 15.17 -15.55 2.64
N GLY A 528 15.10 -16.07 3.86
CA GLY A 528 15.53 -15.32 5.02
C GLY A 528 15.33 -16.06 6.33
N VAL A 529 15.55 -15.35 7.40
CA VAL A 529 15.35 -15.81 8.78
C VAL A 529 14.39 -14.87 9.46
N GLU A 530 13.43 -15.43 10.19
CA GLU A 530 12.51 -14.72 11.08
C GLU A 530 12.81 -15.14 12.51
N MET A 531 12.93 -14.17 13.41
CA MET A 531 13.15 -14.39 14.83
C MET A 531 12.17 -13.53 15.63
N ALA A 532 11.66 -14.10 16.72
CA ALA A 532 10.86 -13.37 17.70
C ALA A 532 11.28 -13.79 19.11
N VAL A 533 11.44 -12.82 19.99
CA VAL A 533 11.72 -13.05 21.40
C VAL A 533 10.77 -12.22 22.24
N THR A 534 10.21 -12.82 23.29
CA THR A 534 9.34 -12.14 24.24
C THR A 534 9.74 -12.55 25.65
N TRP A 535 10.05 -11.57 26.48
CA TRP A 535 10.20 -11.73 27.91
C TRP A 535 9.00 -11.15 28.64
N ARG A 536 8.42 -11.88 29.59
CA ARG A 536 7.33 -11.43 30.47
C ARG A 536 7.62 -11.83 31.89
N ASP A 537 7.48 -10.89 32.80
CA ASP A 537 7.66 -11.18 34.21
C ASP A 537 6.83 -10.23 35.09
N GLN A 538 6.72 -10.55 36.37
CA GLN A 538 6.02 -9.75 37.36
C GLN A 538 6.88 -9.69 38.66
N ILE A 539 7.11 -8.48 39.14
CA ILE A 539 7.84 -8.22 40.38
C ILE A 539 6.97 -7.35 41.29
N GLY A 540 6.34 -7.96 42.30
CA GLY A 540 5.34 -7.28 43.11
C GLY A 540 4.16 -6.77 42.27
N ASP A 541 3.88 -5.46 42.36
CA ASP A 541 2.81 -4.80 41.61
C ASP A 541 3.22 -4.42 40.17
N TRP A 542 4.50 -4.65 39.79
CA TRP A 542 5.00 -4.33 38.45
C TRP A 542 4.96 -5.55 37.55
N GLY A 543 4.14 -5.49 36.50
CA GLY A 543 4.18 -6.39 35.36
C GLY A 543 4.97 -5.75 34.23
N TYR A 544 5.83 -6.51 33.53
CA TYR A 544 6.51 -5.99 32.35
C TYR A 544 6.67 -7.04 31.26
N SER A 545 6.64 -6.57 30.04
CA SER A 545 6.88 -7.38 28.84
C SER A 545 7.80 -6.64 27.88
N VAL A 546 8.78 -7.35 27.34
CA VAL A 546 9.64 -6.86 26.28
C VAL A 546 9.59 -7.84 25.13
N SER A 547 9.24 -7.38 23.97
CA SER A 547 9.24 -8.20 22.75
C SER A 547 10.11 -7.57 21.67
N ALA A 548 10.84 -8.41 20.94
CA ALA A 548 11.58 -8.00 19.75
C ALA A 548 11.33 -9.01 18.63
N ASN A 549 11.26 -8.54 17.41
CA ASN A 549 11.22 -9.38 16.21
C ASN A 549 12.19 -8.85 15.15
N LEU A 550 12.67 -9.75 14.33
CA LEU A 550 13.60 -9.48 13.24
C LEU A 550 13.26 -10.38 12.05
N THR A 551 13.18 -9.80 10.87
CA THR A 551 13.06 -10.56 9.61
C THR A 551 14.16 -10.13 8.66
N THR A 552 14.93 -11.10 8.14
CA THR A 552 15.89 -10.86 7.05
C THR A 552 15.28 -11.28 5.72
N ILE A 553 15.62 -10.55 4.65
CA ILE A 553 15.06 -10.80 3.32
C ILE A 553 16.20 -10.79 2.29
N LYS A 554 16.30 -11.85 1.50
CA LYS A 554 17.08 -11.90 0.26
C LYS A 554 16.16 -12.27 -0.89
N ASN A 555 15.92 -11.29 -1.77
CA ASN A 555 15.14 -11.45 -3.01
C ASN A 555 16.10 -11.61 -4.20
N GLU A 556 15.77 -12.50 -5.15
CA GLU A 556 16.56 -12.76 -6.35
C GLU A 556 15.66 -13.32 -7.46
N VAL A 557 15.73 -12.74 -8.64
CA VAL A 557 15.13 -13.26 -9.88
C VAL A 557 16.03 -14.38 -10.38
N LYS A 558 15.49 -15.61 -10.45
CA LYS A 558 16.28 -16.79 -10.87
C LYS A 558 16.32 -16.96 -12.37
N SER A 559 15.21 -16.69 -13.03
CA SER A 559 15.11 -16.75 -14.49
C SER A 559 13.98 -15.85 -14.98
N LEU A 560 14.09 -15.40 -16.21
CA LEU A 560 13.02 -14.79 -17.00
C LEU A 560 12.80 -15.61 -18.26
N VAL A 561 11.77 -15.27 -19.04
CA VAL A 561 11.33 -16.03 -20.25
C VAL A 561 12.46 -16.31 -21.21
N GLN A 562 13.41 -15.39 -21.34
CA GLN A 562 14.55 -15.47 -22.23
C GLN A 562 15.81 -14.94 -21.54
N GLU A 563 16.96 -15.53 -21.83
CA GLU A 563 18.24 -15.02 -21.35
C GLU A 563 18.48 -13.60 -21.86
N GLY A 564 18.96 -12.71 -21.00
CA GLY A 564 19.15 -11.29 -21.31
C GLY A 564 17.87 -10.45 -21.29
N TYR A 565 16.69 -11.06 -21.10
CA TYR A 565 15.44 -10.31 -21.00
C TYR A 565 15.39 -9.48 -19.70
N SER A 566 14.85 -8.27 -19.82
CA SER A 566 14.64 -7.38 -18.68
C SER A 566 13.23 -6.77 -18.70
N ILE A 567 12.63 -6.64 -17.54
CA ILE A 567 11.40 -5.87 -17.33
C ILE A 567 11.82 -4.49 -16.84
N ILE A 568 11.45 -3.46 -17.60
CA ILE A 568 11.73 -2.06 -17.28
C ILE A 568 10.44 -1.41 -16.81
N ALA A 569 10.50 -0.72 -15.69
CA ALA A 569 9.33 -0.10 -15.07
C ALA A 569 9.67 1.24 -14.39
N GLY A 570 8.61 1.99 -14.01
CA GLY A 570 8.70 3.32 -13.41
C GLY A 570 8.72 4.44 -14.43
N ASP A 571 8.25 5.62 -14.03
CA ASP A 571 8.05 6.79 -14.89
C ASP A 571 9.32 7.31 -15.57
N LYS A 572 10.46 7.04 -14.96
CA LYS A 572 11.81 7.37 -15.47
C LYS A 572 12.54 6.12 -16.01
N GLN A 573 11.85 4.97 -16.10
CA GLN A 573 12.49 3.68 -16.45
C GLN A 573 13.67 3.34 -15.51
N GLN A 574 13.57 3.71 -14.25
CA GLN A 574 14.62 3.56 -13.25
C GLN A 574 14.65 2.19 -12.61
N SER A 575 13.58 1.40 -12.73
CA SER A 575 13.43 0.09 -12.09
C SER A 575 13.62 -1.02 -13.12
N TYR A 576 14.51 -1.95 -12.83
CA TYR A 576 14.83 -3.09 -13.70
C TYR A 576 14.62 -4.42 -12.96
N THR A 577 14.19 -5.42 -13.69
CA THR A 577 14.07 -6.79 -13.20
C THR A 577 14.79 -7.70 -14.19
N MET A 578 15.89 -8.32 -13.76
CA MET A 578 16.73 -9.22 -14.56
C MET A 578 17.13 -10.45 -13.75
N ALA A 579 17.43 -11.56 -14.44
CA ALA A 579 17.97 -12.75 -13.81
C ALA A 579 19.31 -12.46 -13.09
N GLY A 580 19.45 -13.00 -11.87
CA GLY A 580 20.62 -12.79 -11.01
C GLY A 580 20.52 -11.57 -10.07
N TYR A 581 19.54 -10.68 -10.27
CA TYR A 581 19.34 -9.47 -9.48
C TYR A 581 18.04 -9.51 -8.66
N PRO A 582 17.86 -8.62 -7.67
CA PRO A 582 16.57 -8.43 -7.01
C PRO A 582 15.51 -7.90 -7.99
N ILE A 583 14.23 -8.20 -7.73
CA ILE A 583 13.12 -7.64 -8.51
C ILE A 583 13.05 -6.11 -8.33
N GLY A 584 12.84 -5.37 -9.42
CA GLY A 584 12.64 -3.91 -9.38
C GLY A 584 13.85 -3.13 -8.85
N TYR A 585 15.08 -3.66 -8.98
CA TYR A 585 16.26 -2.91 -8.55
C TYR A 585 16.46 -1.65 -9.39
N PHE A 586 17.10 -0.63 -8.80
CA PHE A 586 17.39 0.60 -9.50
C PHE A 586 18.62 0.44 -10.39
N TYR A 587 18.47 0.89 -11.64
CA TYR A 587 19.48 0.74 -12.68
C TYR A 587 19.84 2.10 -13.28
N GLY A 588 21.11 2.39 -13.37
CA GLY A 588 21.62 3.66 -13.85
C GLY A 588 23.14 3.80 -13.70
N TYR A 589 23.62 5.02 -13.75
CA TYR A 589 25.04 5.33 -13.67
C TYR A 589 25.49 5.50 -12.22
N LYS A 590 26.73 5.09 -11.93
CA LYS A 590 27.42 5.43 -10.68
C LYS A 590 28.11 6.79 -10.82
N VAL A 591 27.89 7.66 -9.84
CA VAL A 591 28.55 8.97 -9.76
C VAL A 591 29.91 8.80 -9.07
N ALA A 592 30.96 9.20 -9.76
CA ALA A 592 32.34 9.26 -9.24
C ALA A 592 32.64 10.60 -8.57
N GLY A 593 31.84 11.64 -8.84
CA GLY A 593 32.00 12.98 -8.32
C GLY A 593 31.37 14.03 -9.23
N VAL A 594 31.96 15.23 -9.20
CA VAL A 594 31.59 16.35 -10.05
C VAL A 594 32.89 16.78 -10.79
N TYR A 595 32.80 17.01 -12.09
CA TYR A 595 33.94 17.51 -12.85
C TYR A 595 34.43 18.86 -12.32
N GLN A 596 35.68 18.96 -11.86
CA GLN A 596 36.19 20.16 -11.21
C GLN A 596 36.70 21.21 -12.19
N SER A 597 37.33 20.80 -13.32
CA SER A 597 37.91 21.65 -14.31
C SER A 597 37.93 20.97 -15.68
N GLN A 598 38.30 21.72 -16.74
CA GLN A 598 38.50 21.12 -18.06
C GLN A 598 39.62 20.06 -18.04
N ALA A 599 40.70 20.31 -17.29
CA ALA A 599 41.80 19.34 -17.15
C ALA A 599 41.32 18.03 -16.48
N ASP A 600 40.35 18.10 -15.53
CA ASP A 600 39.71 16.91 -14.94
C ASP A 600 38.83 16.15 -15.96
N ILE A 601 38.15 16.88 -16.85
CA ILE A 601 37.39 16.26 -17.96
C ILE A 601 38.35 15.55 -18.91
N ASP A 602 39.40 16.21 -19.33
CA ASP A 602 40.38 15.70 -20.32
C ASP A 602 41.15 14.48 -19.77
N ALA A 603 41.33 14.40 -18.45
CA ALA A 603 41.98 13.27 -17.77
C ALA A 603 41.01 12.11 -17.43
N SER A 604 39.69 12.27 -17.65
CA SER A 604 38.65 11.30 -17.32
C SER A 604 38.26 10.45 -18.55
N PRO A 605 37.61 9.30 -18.36
CA PRO A 605 36.94 8.56 -19.44
C PRO A 605 36.04 9.48 -20.26
N LYS A 606 36.12 9.34 -21.58
CA LYS A 606 35.40 10.19 -22.53
C LYS A 606 33.92 9.99 -22.42
N ASN A 607 33.17 11.04 -22.10
CA ASN A 607 31.71 10.98 -22.02
C ASN A 607 31.10 11.02 -23.43
N THR A 608 30.36 9.94 -23.82
CA THR A 608 29.68 9.85 -25.12
C THR A 608 28.19 10.13 -25.02
N LEU A 609 27.65 10.25 -23.81
CA LEU A 609 26.21 10.44 -23.54
C LEU A 609 25.77 11.89 -23.81
N ALA A 610 26.65 12.84 -23.49
CA ALA A 610 26.43 14.26 -23.68
C ALA A 610 27.75 15.04 -23.60
N THR A 611 27.77 16.27 -24.14
CA THR A 611 28.85 17.22 -23.87
C THR A 611 28.83 17.59 -22.40
N VAL A 612 29.95 17.43 -21.70
CA VAL A 612 30.10 17.75 -20.28
C VAL A 612 30.95 18.99 -20.10
N THR A 613 30.71 19.70 -19.02
CA THR A 613 31.44 20.89 -18.60
C THR A 613 31.82 20.77 -17.12
N PRO A 614 32.80 21.57 -16.63
CA PRO A 614 33.06 21.65 -15.20
C PRO A 614 31.77 21.93 -14.42
N GLY A 615 31.58 21.20 -13.33
CA GLY A 615 30.35 21.23 -12.51
C GLY A 615 29.32 20.17 -12.86
N ASP A 616 29.44 19.45 -13.97
CA ASP A 616 28.52 18.34 -14.26
C ASP A 616 28.88 17.09 -13.46
N LEU A 617 27.89 16.19 -13.30
CA LEU A 617 28.10 14.89 -12.69
C LEU A 617 29.10 14.07 -13.49
N LYS A 618 30.12 13.55 -12.83
CA LYS A 618 31.14 12.65 -13.37
C LYS A 618 30.70 11.21 -13.11
N PHE A 619 30.41 10.46 -14.14
CA PHE A 619 30.09 9.05 -14.04
C PHE A 619 31.33 8.16 -14.02
N ALA A 620 31.21 7.01 -13.40
CA ALA A 620 32.26 6.01 -13.36
C ALA A 620 32.17 5.12 -14.60
N ASP A 621 33.32 4.87 -15.21
CA ASP A 621 33.56 3.84 -16.23
C ASP A 621 33.53 2.49 -15.50
N VAL A 622 32.42 1.76 -15.65
CA VAL A 622 32.17 0.52 -14.90
C VAL A 622 32.74 -0.68 -15.63
N ASN A 623 32.79 -0.64 -16.96
CA ASN A 623 33.31 -1.70 -17.81
C ASN A 623 34.81 -1.57 -18.08
N GLY A 624 35.42 -0.38 -17.84
CA GLY A 624 36.86 -0.12 -17.96
C GLY A 624 37.33 0.08 -19.40
N ASP A 625 36.43 0.49 -20.32
CA ASP A 625 36.77 0.65 -21.73
C ASP A 625 37.33 2.05 -22.10
N GLY A 626 37.32 2.98 -21.13
CA GLY A 626 37.80 4.36 -21.28
C GLY A 626 36.77 5.34 -21.81
N GLU A 627 35.55 4.93 -22.02
CA GLU A 627 34.41 5.76 -22.42
C GLU A 627 33.25 5.63 -21.46
N ILE A 628 32.40 6.66 -21.30
CA ILE A 628 31.14 6.59 -20.58
C ILE A 628 30.01 6.42 -21.59
N THR A 629 29.41 5.25 -21.60
CA THR A 629 28.39 4.79 -22.56
C THR A 629 27.17 4.23 -21.85
N PRO A 630 26.06 3.84 -22.53
CA PRO A 630 24.95 3.12 -21.92
C PRO A 630 25.34 1.79 -21.25
N GLU A 631 26.47 1.19 -21.62
CA GLU A 631 27.01 -0.06 -21.06
C GLU A 631 27.56 0.10 -19.64
N ASP A 632 27.85 1.34 -19.20
CA ASP A 632 28.28 1.66 -17.81
C ASP A 632 27.15 1.69 -16.81
N ARG A 633 25.91 1.56 -17.28
CA ARG A 633 24.80 1.43 -16.36
C ARG A 633 24.87 0.12 -15.59
N THR A 634 24.62 0.21 -14.29
CA THR A 634 24.68 -0.92 -13.39
C THR A 634 23.59 -0.84 -12.31
N MET A 635 23.52 -1.83 -11.43
CA MET A 635 22.67 -1.75 -10.26
C MET A 635 23.16 -0.65 -9.31
N ILE A 636 22.37 0.41 -9.14
CA ILE A 636 22.67 1.54 -8.26
C ILE A 636 21.92 1.49 -6.92
N GLY A 637 20.92 0.62 -6.80
CA GLY A 637 20.18 0.47 -5.54
C GLY A 637 19.21 -0.70 -5.56
N ASN A 638 18.84 -1.17 -4.36
CA ASN A 638 17.80 -2.18 -4.15
C ASN A 638 16.71 -1.61 -3.25
N PRO A 639 15.45 -1.51 -3.71
CA PRO A 639 14.35 -1.02 -2.89
C PRO A 639 13.91 -2.01 -1.79
N THR A 640 14.22 -3.31 -1.93
CA THR A 640 13.84 -4.32 -0.94
C THR A 640 14.68 -4.18 0.33
N PRO A 641 14.06 -4.01 1.52
CA PRO A 641 14.78 -4.05 2.78
C PRO A 641 15.49 -5.38 2.98
N LYS A 642 16.74 -5.33 3.45
CA LYS A 642 17.48 -6.54 3.84
C LYS A 642 17.06 -7.03 5.22
N VAL A 643 16.59 -6.10 6.06
CA VAL A 643 16.15 -6.38 7.43
C VAL A 643 14.99 -5.48 7.80
N THR A 644 13.99 -6.06 8.47
CA THR A 644 12.92 -5.35 9.18
C THR A 644 12.91 -5.81 10.63
N TYR A 645 12.61 -4.91 11.55
CA TYR A 645 12.62 -5.22 12.97
C TYR A 645 11.56 -4.41 13.73
N GLY A 646 11.12 -4.98 14.84
CA GLY A 646 10.16 -4.34 15.75
C GLY A 646 10.55 -4.58 17.19
N PHE A 647 10.20 -3.62 18.07
CA PHE A 647 10.32 -3.73 19.52
C PHE A 647 9.00 -3.29 20.15
N SER A 648 8.57 -4.02 21.19
CA SER A 648 7.43 -3.64 22.00
C SER A 648 7.81 -3.71 23.48
N LEU A 649 7.47 -2.66 24.22
CA LEU A 649 7.61 -2.58 25.66
C LEU A 649 6.22 -2.41 26.29
N GLY A 650 5.86 -3.27 27.21
CA GLY A 650 4.66 -3.15 28.05
C GLY A 650 5.08 -3.05 29.51
N VAL A 651 4.50 -2.12 30.25
CA VAL A 651 4.69 -1.98 31.69
C VAL A 651 3.35 -1.74 32.35
N ASP A 652 2.99 -2.59 33.30
CA ASP A 652 1.80 -2.46 34.13
C ASP A 652 2.19 -2.19 35.58
N TYR A 653 1.58 -1.20 36.20
CA TYR A 653 1.73 -0.91 37.62
C TYR A 653 0.38 -0.61 38.23
N LYS A 654 -0.15 -1.55 39.01
CA LYS A 654 -1.50 -1.48 39.57
C LYS A 654 -2.52 -1.24 38.43
N ASN A 655 -3.15 -0.07 38.41
CA ASN A 655 -4.18 0.31 37.47
C ASN A 655 -3.65 1.03 36.21
N TRP A 656 -2.36 1.33 36.17
CA TRP A 656 -1.70 1.96 35.02
C TRP A 656 -1.12 0.93 34.08
N SER A 657 -1.25 1.20 32.78
CA SER A 657 -0.55 0.43 31.75
C SER A 657 0.09 1.36 30.74
N LEU A 658 1.38 1.12 30.44
CA LEU A 658 2.16 1.81 29.42
C LEU A 658 2.54 0.79 28.34
N GLY A 659 2.23 1.10 27.10
CA GLY A 659 2.66 0.33 25.92
C GLY A 659 3.44 1.21 24.95
N ILE A 660 4.58 0.71 24.46
CA ILE A 660 5.39 1.40 23.45
C ILE A 660 5.73 0.39 22.35
N ASP A 661 5.37 0.72 21.10
CA ASP A 661 5.71 -0.06 19.92
C ASP A 661 6.65 0.74 19.03
N MET A 662 7.72 0.11 18.59
CA MET A 662 8.73 0.68 17.73
C MET A 662 8.98 -0.24 16.53
N MET A 663 9.33 0.34 15.39
CA MET A 663 9.65 -0.42 14.18
C MET A 663 10.72 0.26 13.36
N GLY A 664 11.37 -0.52 12.51
CA GLY A 664 12.33 0.01 11.56
C GLY A 664 12.69 -1.00 10.47
N GLN A 665 13.41 -0.50 9.50
CA GLN A 665 13.97 -1.31 8.43
C GLN A 665 15.34 -0.78 8.01
N GLY A 666 16.09 -1.60 7.26
CA GLY A 666 17.39 -1.19 6.75
C GLY A 666 17.86 -2.03 5.57
N GLY A 667 18.89 -1.49 4.89
CA GLY A 667 19.50 -2.13 3.75
C GLY A 667 18.80 -1.90 2.41
N ASN A 668 17.72 -1.12 2.40
CA ASN A 668 17.03 -0.69 1.18
C ASN A 668 17.47 0.71 0.74
N LYS A 669 17.21 1.00 -0.53
CA LYS A 669 17.42 2.29 -1.17
C LYS A 669 16.08 2.85 -1.67
N ILE A 670 16.03 4.17 -1.81
CA ILE A 670 14.92 4.94 -2.37
C ILE A 670 15.43 5.67 -3.59
N PHE A 671 14.64 5.68 -4.67
CA PHE A 671 14.91 6.51 -5.83
C PHE A 671 14.00 7.75 -5.78
N ARG A 672 14.60 8.93 -5.71
CA ARG A 672 13.89 10.21 -5.68
C ARG A 672 13.63 10.71 -7.11
N THR A 673 12.37 10.93 -7.47
CA THR A 673 11.99 11.41 -8.82
C THR A 673 11.34 12.79 -8.82
N TRP A 674 10.80 13.25 -7.70
CA TRP A 674 9.96 14.45 -7.67
C TRP A 674 10.72 15.76 -7.96
N ASP A 675 12.05 15.80 -7.81
CA ASP A 675 12.92 16.94 -8.14
C ASP A 675 13.79 16.70 -9.37
N ASN A 676 13.64 15.59 -10.08
CA ASN A 676 14.39 15.25 -11.28
C ASN A 676 13.63 15.67 -12.53
N TYR A 677 13.73 16.96 -12.90
CA TYR A 677 13.10 17.53 -14.10
C TYR A 677 14.05 18.47 -14.82
N ASN A 678 13.91 18.57 -16.15
CA ASN A 678 14.75 19.42 -17.02
C ASN A 678 13.95 20.38 -17.93
N PHE A 679 12.60 20.39 -17.82
CA PHE A 679 11.75 21.24 -18.67
C PHE A 679 10.93 22.27 -17.91
N ALA A 680 11.09 22.34 -16.59
CA ALA A 680 10.56 23.41 -15.75
C ALA A 680 11.48 23.64 -14.58
N GLN A 681 11.55 24.89 -14.10
CA GLN A 681 12.26 25.20 -12.86
C GLN A 681 11.33 25.03 -11.68
N PHE A 682 11.65 24.06 -10.80
CA PHE A 682 10.97 23.85 -9.54
C PHE A 682 11.74 24.46 -8.37
N ASN A 683 11.15 24.47 -7.17
CA ASN A 683 11.87 24.84 -5.96
C ASN A 683 13.05 23.88 -5.75
N TYR A 684 14.08 24.36 -5.07
CA TYR A 684 15.29 23.58 -4.79
C TYR A 684 15.21 22.92 -3.42
N LEU A 685 15.77 21.71 -3.33
CA LEU A 685 16.13 21.14 -2.04
C LEU A 685 17.21 21.99 -1.35
N GLU A 686 17.15 22.11 -0.01
CA GLU A 686 18.15 22.84 0.78
C GLU A 686 19.59 22.39 0.48
N GLN A 687 19.82 21.10 0.19
CA GLN A 687 21.14 20.56 -0.19
C GLN A 687 21.73 21.16 -1.47
N ARG A 688 20.92 21.83 -2.30
CA ARG A 688 21.41 22.53 -3.51
C ARG A 688 22.16 23.83 -3.18
N LEU A 689 22.12 24.29 -1.93
CA LEU A 689 22.99 25.37 -1.46
C LEU A 689 24.46 24.96 -1.49
N ASP A 690 24.76 23.65 -1.36
CA ASP A 690 26.11 23.07 -1.43
C ASP A 690 26.52 22.70 -2.88
N ARG A 691 25.90 23.31 -3.91
CA ARG A 691 26.18 23.05 -5.33
C ARG A 691 27.60 23.45 -5.70
N TRP A 692 28.07 22.85 -6.81
CA TRP A 692 29.31 23.27 -7.44
C TRP A 692 29.11 24.66 -8.11
N HIS A 693 29.95 25.61 -7.79
CA HIS A 693 30.02 26.97 -8.36
C HIS A 693 31.47 27.41 -8.62
N GLY A 694 32.38 26.48 -8.79
CA GLY A 694 33.81 26.65 -9.04
C GLY A 694 34.60 25.48 -8.48
N GLU A 695 35.86 25.35 -8.95
CA GLU A 695 36.75 24.24 -8.55
C GLU A 695 36.87 24.15 -7.00
N GLY A 696 36.67 22.93 -6.48
CA GLY A 696 36.79 22.63 -5.04
C GLY A 696 35.57 22.98 -4.20
N THR A 697 34.50 23.61 -4.74
CA THR A 697 33.34 24.03 -3.96
C THR A 697 32.37 22.88 -3.64
N SER A 698 32.25 21.88 -4.52
CA SER A 698 31.46 20.67 -4.29
C SER A 698 31.94 19.52 -5.14
N ASN A 699 31.92 18.29 -4.57
CA ASN A 699 32.11 17.06 -5.32
C ASN A 699 30.89 16.13 -5.26
N THR A 700 29.76 16.60 -4.74
CA THR A 700 28.54 15.81 -4.54
C THR A 700 27.29 16.45 -5.18
N GLN A 701 27.23 17.78 -5.22
CA GLN A 701 26.11 18.51 -5.81
C GLN A 701 26.59 19.17 -7.11
N PRO A 702 26.00 18.85 -8.28
CA PRO A 702 26.39 19.43 -9.56
C PRO A 702 26.01 20.90 -9.65
N LEU A 703 26.59 21.60 -10.67
CA LEU A 703 26.18 22.95 -11.01
C LEU A 703 24.69 23.02 -11.32
N LEU A 704 24.10 24.21 -11.15
CA LEU A 704 22.72 24.47 -11.51
C LEU A 704 22.63 24.75 -13.02
N ASN A 705 22.12 23.80 -13.77
CA ASN A 705 21.88 23.92 -15.22
C ASN A 705 20.89 22.86 -15.69
N THR A 706 19.64 23.25 -16.00
CA THR A 706 18.59 22.32 -16.46
C THR A 706 18.76 21.94 -17.93
N LYS A 707 19.58 22.64 -18.71
CA LYS A 707 19.91 22.32 -20.12
C LYS A 707 20.92 21.17 -20.23
N HIS A 708 21.65 20.86 -19.16
CA HIS A 708 22.61 19.75 -19.15
C HIS A 708 21.89 18.43 -18.80
N SER A 709 21.51 17.69 -19.84
CA SER A 709 20.77 16.43 -19.70
C SER A 709 21.54 15.38 -18.92
N ILE A 710 22.86 15.43 -18.88
CA ILE A 710 23.71 14.48 -18.15
C ILE A 710 23.36 14.40 -16.65
N ASN A 711 23.07 15.57 -16.02
CA ASN A 711 22.76 15.64 -14.60
C ASN A 711 21.37 15.08 -14.25
N ASN A 712 20.52 14.83 -15.27
CA ASN A 712 19.16 14.30 -15.09
C ASN A 712 19.07 12.79 -15.42
N LEU A 713 20.16 12.16 -15.82
CA LEU A 713 20.17 10.72 -16.08
C LEU A 713 19.98 9.92 -14.79
N ASN A 714 19.33 8.76 -14.91
CA ASN A 714 19.18 7.85 -13.79
C ASN A 714 20.55 7.47 -13.23
N SER A 715 20.86 7.93 -12.04
CA SER A 715 22.13 7.72 -11.37
C SER A 715 21.96 7.61 -9.85
N ASP A 716 22.98 7.17 -9.17
CA ASP A 716 22.95 7.08 -7.70
C ASP A 716 22.99 8.46 -7.00
N TYR A 717 23.09 9.57 -7.74
CA TYR A 717 22.80 10.92 -7.26
C TYR A 717 21.35 11.04 -6.73
N TYR A 718 20.40 10.34 -7.34
CA TYR A 718 18.99 10.30 -6.93
C TYR A 718 18.67 9.16 -5.96
N ILE A 719 19.67 8.38 -5.55
CA ILE A 719 19.50 7.27 -4.61
C ILE A 719 19.71 7.72 -3.19
N GLU A 720 18.70 7.50 -2.37
CA GLU A 720 18.71 7.80 -0.94
C GLU A 720 18.70 6.52 -0.09
N ASN A 721 19.12 6.66 1.17
CA ASN A 721 19.08 5.55 2.10
C ASN A 721 17.68 5.39 2.70
N GLY A 722 17.04 4.24 2.45
CA GLY A 722 15.68 3.95 2.91
C GLY A 722 15.57 3.45 4.35
N LYS A 723 16.70 3.38 5.11
CA LYS A 723 16.66 2.96 6.50
C LYS A 723 15.91 3.97 7.37
N PHE A 724 15.12 3.46 8.30
CA PHE A 724 14.48 4.30 9.32
C PHE A 724 14.25 3.52 10.62
N PHE A 725 14.00 4.28 11.69
CA PHE A 725 13.47 3.81 12.96
C PHE A 725 12.35 4.73 13.41
N ARG A 726 11.23 4.15 13.89
CA ARG A 726 10.05 4.91 14.30
C ARG A 726 9.51 4.44 15.64
N ILE A 727 9.18 5.38 16.50
CA ILE A 727 8.26 5.14 17.62
C ILE A 727 6.85 5.18 17.03
N ARG A 728 6.31 3.97 16.80
CA ARG A 728 5.05 3.79 16.08
C ARG A 728 3.83 4.06 16.94
N ASN A 729 3.90 3.68 18.22
CA ASN A 729 2.77 3.81 19.13
C ASN A 729 3.28 3.98 20.58
N VAL A 730 2.68 4.91 21.29
CA VAL A 730 2.86 5.08 22.74
C VAL A 730 1.48 5.24 23.35
N GLN A 731 1.09 4.31 24.24
CA GLN A 731 -0.19 4.39 24.93
C GLN A 731 0.00 4.35 26.43
N LEU A 732 -0.54 5.33 27.12
CA LEU A 732 -0.67 5.34 28.59
C LEU A 732 -2.16 5.21 28.93
N ALA A 733 -2.51 4.24 29.74
CA ALA A 733 -3.89 3.98 30.13
C ALA A 733 -4.04 3.80 31.62
N TYR A 734 -5.20 4.17 32.14
CA TYR A 734 -5.63 3.96 33.52
C TYR A 734 -6.98 3.21 33.56
N THR A 735 -7.03 2.11 34.28
CA THR A 735 -8.23 1.31 34.49
C THR A 735 -8.75 1.56 35.92
N PHE A 736 -9.97 2.05 36.04
CA PHE A 736 -10.57 2.40 37.35
C PHE A 736 -10.95 1.15 38.15
N ASP A 737 -10.79 1.23 39.46
CA ASP A 737 -11.15 0.16 40.36
C ASP A 737 -12.66 -0.10 40.35
N LYS A 738 -13.03 -1.37 40.28
CA LYS A 738 -14.44 -1.78 40.24
C LYS A 738 -15.27 -1.24 41.42
N SER A 739 -14.66 -1.08 42.59
CA SER A 739 -15.31 -0.52 43.79
C SER A 739 -15.79 0.93 43.62
N LEU A 740 -15.06 1.72 42.82
CA LEU A 740 -15.41 3.10 42.51
C LEU A 740 -16.51 3.19 41.44
N ILE A 741 -16.36 2.44 40.35
CA ILE A 741 -17.22 2.54 39.18
C ILE A 741 -18.55 1.80 39.33
N SER A 742 -18.65 0.81 40.25
CA SER A 742 -19.89 0.09 40.52
C SER A 742 -21.00 1.02 41.07
N LYS A 743 -20.63 2.11 41.77
CA LYS A 743 -21.56 3.13 42.24
C LYS A 743 -22.34 3.82 41.12
N ILE A 744 -21.77 3.87 39.91
CA ILE A 744 -22.38 4.44 38.70
C ILE A 744 -22.79 3.34 37.71
N ARG A 745 -22.94 2.10 38.18
CA ARG A 745 -23.37 0.91 37.42
C ARG A 745 -22.46 0.52 36.24
N LEU A 746 -21.17 0.91 36.28
CA LEU A 746 -20.20 0.46 35.35
C LEU A 746 -19.50 -0.83 35.80
N GLN A 747 -19.23 -1.73 34.86
CA GLN A 747 -18.43 -2.94 35.08
C GLN A 747 -16.96 -2.70 34.80
N ALA A 748 -16.64 -1.83 33.83
CA ALA A 748 -15.28 -1.41 33.55
C ALA A 748 -15.25 0.03 33.01
N LEU A 749 -14.21 0.77 33.40
CA LEU A 749 -13.87 2.09 32.88
C LEU A 749 -12.36 2.17 32.67
N LYS A 750 -11.96 2.44 31.44
CA LYS A 750 -10.57 2.68 31.06
C LYS A 750 -10.48 4.01 30.32
N VAL A 751 -9.53 4.86 30.73
CA VAL A 751 -9.15 6.06 29.98
C VAL A 751 -7.74 5.89 29.44
N TYR A 752 -7.45 6.47 28.30
CA TYR A 752 -6.11 6.38 27.72
C TYR A 752 -5.76 7.60 26.87
N VAL A 753 -4.46 7.85 26.81
CA VAL A 753 -3.83 8.73 25.82
C VAL A 753 -3.00 7.86 24.90
N ASN A 754 -3.13 8.06 23.61
CA ASN A 754 -2.39 7.30 22.61
C ASN A 754 -1.75 8.25 21.60
N ILE A 755 -0.46 8.04 21.33
CA ILE A 755 0.30 8.80 20.33
C ILE A 755 0.83 7.82 19.30
N GLN A 756 0.45 8.01 18.04
CA GLN A 756 0.97 7.21 16.93
C GLN A 756 1.98 8.03 16.12
N ASN A 757 2.99 7.34 15.61
CA ASN A 757 4.07 7.91 14.78
C ASN A 757 4.75 9.12 15.45
N LEU A 758 5.02 9.02 16.75
CA LEU A 758 5.55 10.10 17.57
C LEU A 758 6.83 10.71 16.98
N LYS A 759 7.76 9.87 16.50
CA LYS A 759 8.99 10.29 15.86
C LYS A 759 9.49 9.24 14.89
N THR A 760 9.93 9.69 13.72
CA THR A 760 10.64 8.87 12.73
C THR A 760 12.04 9.45 12.52
N TRP A 761 13.07 8.65 12.74
CA TRP A 761 14.43 8.95 12.31
C TRP A 761 14.64 8.29 10.96
N LYS A 762 14.82 9.08 9.93
CA LYS A 762 14.94 8.66 8.53
C LYS A 762 16.18 9.30 7.87
N HIS A 763 16.54 8.80 6.70
CA HIS A 763 17.70 9.27 5.94
C HIS A 763 17.33 9.71 4.51
N ASN A 764 16.06 9.64 4.13
CA ASN A 764 15.58 10.19 2.87
C ASN A 764 15.08 11.64 3.06
N THR A 765 15.14 12.43 2.00
CA THR A 765 14.71 13.83 2.00
C THR A 765 13.19 13.98 1.91
N GLY A 766 12.49 13.04 1.27
CA GLY A 766 11.03 13.04 1.14
C GLY A 766 10.28 12.87 2.48
N TYR A 767 8.97 12.99 2.47
CA TYR A 767 8.12 12.95 3.68
C TYR A 767 8.20 11.63 4.44
N THR A 768 8.27 10.50 3.73
CA THR A 768 8.26 9.16 4.34
C THR A 768 9.30 8.25 3.69
N PRO A 769 9.96 7.37 4.47
CA PRO A 769 10.79 6.31 3.93
C PRO A 769 9.98 5.05 3.54
N GLU A 770 8.68 5.00 3.85
CA GLU A 770 7.78 3.88 3.54
C GLU A 770 7.06 4.17 2.22
N LEU A 771 7.63 3.67 1.14
CA LEU A 771 7.14 3.89 -0.21
C LEU A 771 6.55 2.61 -0.77
N GLY A 772 5.34 2.72 -1.32
CA GLY A 772 4.66 1.65 -2.03
C GLY A 772 5.14 1.51 -3.48
N GLY A 773 4.29 0.93 -4.30
CA GLY A 773 4.49 0.71 -5.73
C GLY A 773 4.10 -0.70 -6.17
N THR A 774 4.32 -1.01 -7.44
CA THR A 774 4.16 -2.36 -7.99
C THR A 774 5.37 -3.22 -7.65
N ALA A 775 5.28 -4.54 -7.81
CA ALA A 775 6.40 -5.44 -7.53
C ALA A 775 7.66 -5.11 -8.36
N THR A 776 7.48 -4.59 -9.58
CA THR A 776 8.58 -4.23 -10.51
C THR A 776 9.02 -2.77 -10.41
N ALA A 777 8.28 -1.92 -9.67
CA ALA A 777 8.57 -0.49 -9.49
C ALA A 777 8.09 0.00 -8.12
N PHE A 778 8.81 -0.30 -7.06
CA PHE A 778 8.54 0.18 -5.70
C PHE A 778 9.76 0.88 -5.11
N GLY A 779 9.55 1.58 -3.98
CA GLY A 779 10.62 2.36 -3.35
C GLY A 779 11.00 3.63 -4.13
N VAL A 780 10.11 4.12 -5.00
CA VAL A 780 10.27 5.35 -5.75
C VAL A 780 9.52 6.48 -5.05
N ASP A 781 10.23 7.54 -4.69
CA ASP A 781 9.63 8.74 -4.08
C ASP A 781 9.28 9.75 -5.18
N ASN A 782 7.99 9.86 -5.43
CA ASN A 782 7.39 10.82 -6.37
C ASN A 782 6.64 11.96 -5.66
N GLY A 783 6.99 12.25 -4.40
CA GLY A 783 6.30 13.23 -3.56
C GLY A 783 5.12 12.61 -2.82
N SER A 784 5.35 11.47 -2.14
CA SER A 784 4.34 10.73 -1.40
C SER A 784 3.73 11.54 -0.25
N TYR A 785 2.46 11.27 0.08
CA TYR A 785 1.74 11.91 1.18
C TYR A 785 2.45 11.67 2.54
N PRO A 786 2.57 12.69 3.41
CA PRO A 786 3.28 12.55 4.69
C PRO A 786 2.56 11.64 5.67
N VAL A 787 3.33 10.91 6.49
CA VAL A 787 2.81 10.13 7.61
C VAL A 787 2.71 11.05 8.84
N PRO A 788 1.49 11.39 9.32
CA PRO A 788 1.32 12.31 10.44
C PRO A 788 1.57 11.62 11.79
N ALA A 789 1.96 12.41 12.78
CA ALA A 789 1.79 12.04 14.18
C ALA A 789 0.31 12.20 14.57
N VAL A 790 -0.24 11.22 15.32
CA VAL A 790 -1.64 11.20 15.72
C VAL A 790 -1.74 11.15 17.25
N TYR A 791 -2.40 12.12 17.84
CA TYR A 791 -2.59 12.26 19.29
C TYR A 791 -4.06 12.00 19.61
N THR A 792 -4.35 10.99 20.41
CA THR A 792 -5.72 10.56 20.70
C THR A 792 -5.94 10.44 22.19
N PHE A 793 -7.06 10.93 22.68
CA PHE A 793 -7.63 10.63 23.99
C PHE A 793 -8.83 9.71 23.81
N GLY A 794 -8.95 8.65 24.65
CA GLY A 794 -10.05 7.72 24.51
C GLY A 794 -10.57 7.21 25.87
N ILE A 795 -11.84 6.81 25.83
CA ILE A 795 -12.58 6.26 26.97
C ILE A 795 -13.26 4.97 26.53
N ASN A 796 -13.09 3.92 27.32
CA ASN A 796 -13.78 2.65 27.15
C ASN A 796 -14.66 2.40 28.37
N LEU A 797 -15.96 2.25 28.15
CA LEU A 797 -16.98 2.00 29.17
C LEU A 797 -17.60 0.62 28.92
N THR A 798 -17.83 -0.14 30.00
CA THR A 798 -18.62 -1.37 29.97
C THR A 798 -19.67 -1.31 31.07
N PHE A 799 -20.94 -1.53 30.69
CA PHE A 799 -22.08 -1.61 31.57
C PHE A 799 -22.51 -3.04 31.77
#